data_88569889efe9f764c2dd3e22dc03d888
#
_entry.id   88569889efe9f764c2dd3e22dc03d888
#
_cell.length_a   1.000
_cell.length_b   1.000
_cell.length_c   1.000
_cell.angle_alpha   90.00
_cell.angle_beta   90.00
_cell.angle_gamma   90.00
#
_symmetry.space_group_name_H-M   'P 1'
#
loop_
_entity.id
_entity.type
_entity.pdbx_description
1 polymer ?
#
loop_
_entity_poly.entity_id
_entity_poly.type
_entity_poly.pdbx_seq_one_letter_code
_entity_poly.pdbx_strand_id
1 'polypeptide(L)'
;MKSIKIGIALCLTVAMGSPALTSEKAAFKISNKSSARTKQSTTIPKSPQQDSVVLQDDKDSLVQVAFKRVNKADLLGGVSVVNVSRLMEKNYATYSLENLEALAPGFHGNIWGNSSYLVLVDGFPRDANNVLPTEIDQITVMKGIGAVALYGSRAAKGVVYITTKRGGSYAQKVNVRANAGINTPKAYPEYLGSAEYMTLYNEARRNDGLTDLYSTAAIYNHASGSNPFRYPNIDFYSSEYLSDSYNRYDLTTEISGGNETARYYTNIGYWSNGSLLNFGEAAGNNRSNRFNLRGNIDVKLNRVIKLNVDASASFYTGKGVNTDYWGNSATVRPNRFSPLIPISMLENGDDPSQIYVNNSNYVIDGKYLLGGTQLDQTNVFASIYAGGSNKNINRQFQFNTGVDFDLSGLLQGLAFKSTLAIDYLTSFTQAYNNNYAVYEAGWNNYAGYDQISGLTKYGDDSKTGAENISSSYYRQNIAFSGQFNYNRTFGKNHNVSGTLLGYGFHIGESEVYHKTNNANLGLQLAYNFAQKYYADFSSAYIYSAKLPEGNRAAFSPTLSIGWRISEENFLKDVSAIDNLKITASAGILNTDLDISTYYLYQGYYTYNNAAWYSWKDGQLVHSFDRRRGNNFDMTFPQRREINFGIEGSLLNDFIGFSGNAFFSQTKGNIVQPTSLYPIYLSTGWPVYSDIPYVNYDNDQRRGFDFSLNFNKQLGKVGWTLGFNGTYYQTEASSRASDSQYEYDYQRRTGRPLDAIFGLRSDGFFMDETDIANSPDQSTLASGGVKPGDIKYKDQNSDGIVDTRDEVYLGRGGWSGAPLTLGVNLTAKWKNLTFFALGTGRFGAKAMKNTNSYGNYFWVDGQDKYSEVVRGRWTEETKDVATFPRLTTGTSDNNYRDSDFWLFSTDRFDLAKVQVSYQFPARMLGKGFIKEFGAYVNGFNLLTIAKERDILELNVGSAPQTRFYNLGVKALF
;
A
#
# COMPACT_ATOMS: atom_id res chain seq x y z
N MET A 1 -11.46 40.62 14.82
CA MET A 1 -11.31 39.29 15.41
C MET A 1 -12.15 39.17 16.67
N LYS A 2 -13.43 39.01 16.54
CA LYS A 2 -14.39 38.61 17.58
C LYS A 2 -15.55 37.96 16.80
N SER A 3 -16.05 36.86 17.33
CA SER A 3 -17.18 36.06 16.80
C SER A 3 -16.77 34.90 15.88
N ILE A 4 -16.50 33.75 16.48
CA ILE A 4 -17.02 32.42 16.12
C ILE A 4 -16.74 31.54 17.36
N LYS A 5 -17.58 31.66 18.38
CA LYS A 5 -17.67 30.76 19.52
C LYS A 5 -19.13 30.46 19.80
N ILE A 6 -19.83 29.88 18.85
CA ILE A 6 -21.17 29.30 19.08
C ILE A 6 -21.33 28.27 17.95
N GLY A 7 -21.27 26.99 18.27
CA GLY A 7 -21.58 25.95 17.29
C GLY A 7 -21.12 24.53 17.62
N ILE A 8 -20.36 24.32 18.68
CA ILE A 8 -19.83 22.97 19.00
C ILE A 8 -20.51 22.33 20.23
N ALA A 9 -21.42 22.98 20.87
CA ALA A 9 -22.05 22.50 22.10
C ALA A 9 -23.33 21.66 21.92
N LEU A 10 -23.81 21.42 20.68
CA LEU A 10 -25.11 20.77 20.48
C LEU A 10 -25.08 19.31 20.02
N CYS A 11 -23.92 18.71 19.82
CA CYS A 11 -23.82 17.30 19.37
C CYS A 11 -23.28 16.31 20.41
N LEU A 12 -22.93 16.74 21.60
CA LEU A 12 -22.33 15.86 22.64
C LEU A 12 -23.26 15.51 23.80
N THR A 13 -24.49 15.97 23.82
CA THR A 13 -25.44 15.77 24.94
C THR A 13 -26.50 14.69 24.73
N VAL A 14 -26.40 13.88 23.66
CA VAL A 14 -27.37 12.79 23.42
C VAL A 14 -26.84 11.40 23.84
N ALA A 15 -25.62 11.30 24.35
CA ALA A 15 -25.02 10.01 24.65
C ALA A 15 -24.88 9.62 26.15
N MET A 16 -25.35 10.45 27.07
CA MET A 16 -25.34 10.07 28.50
C MET A 16 -26.58 10.58 29.22
N GLY A 17 -27.54 9.72 29.42
CA GLY A 17 -28.68 10.01 30.26
C GLY A 17 -29.66 8.83 30.31
N SER A 18 -29.39 7.87 31.16
CA SER A 18 -30.43 7.01 31.73
C SER A 18 -31.10 7.73 32.91
N PRO A 19 -32.40 7.68 33.02
CA PRO A 19 -32.99 7.55 34.33
C PRO A 19 -33.90 6.33 34.48
N ALA A 20 -33.81 5.73 35.64
CA ALA A 20 -34.63 4.65 36.10
C ALA A 20 -36.06 5.11 36.42
N LEU A 21 -37.00 4.22 36.10
CA LEU A 21 -38.24 3.86 36.78
C LEU A 21 -39.09 4.91 37.49
N THR A 22 -40.36 5.06 37.01
CA THR A 22 -41.51 4.72 37.86
C THR A 22 -42.74 4.45 36.98
N SER A 23 -43.51 3.49 37.40
CA SER A 23 -44.77 3.00 36.81
C SER A 23 -45.95 3.97 37.05
N GLU A 24 -46.78 4.12 36.00
CA GLU A 24 -48.25 4.25 36.27
C GLU A 24 -49.07 3.76 35.06
N LYS A 25 -50.08 2.94 35.42
CA LYS A 25 -51.05 2.31 34.54
C LYS A 25 -52.12 3.34 34.14
N ALA A 26 -52.40 3.45 32.86
CA ALA A 26 -53.71 3.90 32.43
C ALA A 26 -54.19 3.05 31.23
N ALA A 27 -55.20 2.30 31.51
CA ALA A 27 -55.96 1.49 30.58
C ALA A 27 -56.90 2.37 29.72
N PHE A 28 -56.85 2.21 28.38
CA PHE A 28 -57.98 2.62 27.54
C PHE A 28 -58.45 1.45 26.67
N LYS A 29 -59.71 1.03 27.01
CA LYS A 29 -60.52 0.17 26.18
C LYS A 29 -61.03 0.93 24.96
N ILE A 30 -60.90 0.35 23.77
CA ILE A 30 -61.82 0.66 22.66
C ILE A 30 -62.24 -0.66 22.00
N SER A 31 -63.50 -0.77 21.80
CA SER A 31 -64.32 -1.89 21.44
C SER A 31 -64.19 -2.39 20.00
N ASN A 32 -64.38 -3.68 19.89
CA ASN A 32 -64.69 -4.39 18.66
C ASN A 32 -65.98 -3.91 17.97
N LYS A 33 -65.93 -3.73 16.67
CA LYS A 33 -67.08 -3.96 15.80
C LYS A 33 -66.67 -4.80 14.59
N SER A 34 -67.21 -5.99 14.58
CA SER A 34 -67.18 -6.94 13.50
C SER A 34 -68.05 -6.47 12.30
N SER A 35 -67.58 -6.74 11.09
CA SER A 35 -68.48 -7.00 9.97
C SER A 35 -67.88 -8.07 9.08
N ALA A 36 -68.62 -9.18 9.05
CA ALA A 36 -68.39 -10.29 8.17
C ALA A 36 -68.77 -9.97 6.72
N ARG A 37 -67.99 -10.40 5.74
CA ARG A 37 -68.51 -10.91 4.47
C ARG A 37 -67.51 -11.77 3.71
N THR A 38 -67.89 -13.00 3.63
CA THR A 38 -68.00 -13.94 2.49
C THR A 38 -66.72 -14.36 1.77
N LYS A 39 -66.43 -15.67 1.99
CA LYS A 39 -65.49 -16.51 1.26
C LYS A 39 -65.91 -16.65 -0.21
N GLN A 40 -64.97 -16.50 -1.12
CA GLN A 40 -64.93 -17.30 -2.34
C GLN A 40 -63.54 -17.95 -2.45
N SER A 41 -63.57 -19.28 -2.42
CA SER A 41 -62.51 -20.21 -2.63
C SER A 41 -62.25 -20.33 -4.12
N THR A 42 -61.01 -20.03 -4.54
CA THR A 42 -60.43 -20.61 -5.76
C THR A 42 -59.08 -21.21 -5.43
N THR A 43 -59.12 -22.53 -5.39
CA THR A 43 -57.91 -23.37 -5.29
C THR A 43 -57.14 -23.30 -6.59
N ILE A 44 -55.91 -22.78 -6.52
CA ILE A 44 -54.87 -22.92 -7.53
C ILE A 44 -53.88 -23.97 -7.00
N PRO A 45 -53.47 -25.00 -7.79
CA PRO A 45 -52.62 -26.05 -7.34
C PRO A 45 -51.22 -25.56 -7.06
N LYS A 46 -50.67 -25.96 -5.91
CA LYS A 46 -49.27 -25.73 -5.54
C LYS A 46 -48.36 -26.49 -6.50
N SER A 47 -47.65 -25.76 -7.36
CA SER A 47 -46.44 -26.19 -8.04
C SER A 47 -45.33 -26.39 -7.01
N PRO A 48 -44.45 -27.40 -7.15
CA PRO A 48 -43.34 -27.60 -6.22
C PRO A 48 -42.40 -26.39 -6.32
N GLN A 49 -42.09 -25.80 -5.17
CA GLN A 49 -41.02 -24.79 -5.07
C GLN A 49 -39.72 -25.41 -5.59
N GLN A 50 -39.40 -25.10 -6.81
CA GLN A 50 -38.03 -25.05 -7.26
C GLN A 50 -37.36 -23.91 -6.50
N ASP A 51 -36.35 -24.23 -5.66
CA ASP A 51 -35.42 -23.26 -5.14
C ASP A 51 -34.75 -22.58 -6.34
N SER A 52 -35.32 -21.48 -6.78
CA SER A 52 -34.79 -20.68 -7.85
C SER A 52 -33.43 -20.12 -7.40
N VAL A 53 -32.41 -20.42 -8.15
CA VAL A 53 -31.16 -19.72 -8.28
C VAL A 53 -31.42 -18.22 -8.11
N VAL A 54 -30.76 -17.63 -7.12
CA VAL A 54 -30.81 -16.28 -6.67
C VAL A 54 -31.06 -15.28 -7.81
N LEU A 55 -32.27 -14.76 -7.89
CA LEU A 55 -32.57 -13.54 -8.64
C LEU A 55 -31.59 -12.46 -8.15
N GLN A 56 -30.87 -11.89 -9.08
CA GLN A 56 -29.97 -10.77 -8.84
C GLN A 56 -30.74 -9.66 -8.15
N ASP A 57 -30.40 -9.36 -6.90
CA ASP A 57 -31.08 -8.34 -6.12
C ASP A 57 -30.91 -6.98 -6.86
N ASP A 58 -31.95 -6.20 -7.00
CA ASP A 58 -31.96 -4.88 -7.68
C ASP A 58 -30.85 -3.94 -7.17
N LYS A 59 -30.35 -4.16 -5.97
CA LYS A 59 -29.21 -3.43 -5.39
C LYS A 59 -27.88 -3.61 -6.13
N ASP A 60 -27.64 -4.76 -6.77
CA ASP A 60 -26.43 -5.00 -7.54
C ASP A 60 -26.45 -4.34 -8.92
N SER A 61 -27.60 -3.88 -9.36
CA SER A 61 -27.73 -3.17 -10.63
C SER A 61 -27.21 -1.74 -10.57
N LEU A 62 -27.06 -1.15 -9.37
CA LEU A 62 -26.65 0.24 -9.19
C LEU A 62 -25.17 0.33 -8.80
N VAL A 63 -24.41 1.08 -9.58
CA VAL A 63 -22.98 1.31 -9.39
C VAL A 63 -22.73 2.78 -9.09
N GLN A 64 -21.93 3.06 -8.08
CA GLN A 64 -21.46 4.41 -7.79
C GLN A 64 -20.34 4.78 -8.75
N VAL A 65 -20.60 5.72 -9.64
CA VAL A 65 -19.58 6.32 -10.52
C VAL A 65 -19.65 7.82 -10.39
N ALA A 66 -18.50 8.46 -10.42
CA ALA A 66 -18.41 9.89 -10.20
C ALA A 66 -19.32 10.33 -9.03
N PHE A 67 -20.20 11.27 -9.24
CA PHE A 67 -21.04 11.86 -8.21
C PHE A 67 -22.47 11.31 -8.21
N LYS A 68 -22.73 10.22 -8.93
CA LYS A 68 -24.07 9.61 -9.06
C LYS A 68 -24.03 8.09 -9.04
N ARG A 69 -25.18 7.48 -8.73
CA ARG A 69 -25.39 6.04 -8.95
C ARG A 69 -26.07 5.85 -10.31
N VAL A 70 -25.52 4.94 -11.08
CA VAL A 70 -26.04 4.59 -12.41
C VAL A 70 -26.32 3.10 -12.48
N ASN A 71 -27.22 2.70 -13.37
CA ASN A 71 -27.41 1.28 -13.64
C ASN A 71 -26.15 0.71 -14.30
N LYS A 72 -25.73 -0.47 -13.87
CA LYS A 72 -24.57 -1.16 -14.45
C LYS A 72 -24.68 -1.30 -15.96
N ALA A 73 -25.88 -1.52 -16.46
CA ALA A 73 -26.17 -1.60 -17.89
C ALA A 73 -25.86 -0.31 -18.67
N ASP A 74 -25.86 0.85 -18.01
CA ASP A 74 -25.59 2.16 -18.63
C ASP A 74 -24.11 2.57 -18.56
N LEU A 75 -23.25 1.78 -17.92
CA LEU A 75 -21.82 2.07 -17.87
C LEU A 75 -21.18 1.94 -19.27
N LEU A 76 -20.32 2.89 -19.65
CA LEU A 76 -19.68 2.95 -20.95
C LEU A 76 -18.18 2.60 -20.89
N GLY A 77 -17.86 1.42 -20.33
CA GLY A 77 -16.50 0.89 -20.30
C GLY A 77 -15.57 1.53 -19.25
N GLY A 78 -14.38 0.99 -19.11
CA GLY A 78 -13.34 1.53 -18.24
C GLY A 78 -13.67 1.55 -16.74
N VAL A 79 -14.63 0.74 -16.28
CA VAL A 79 -15.08 0.64 -14.88
C VAL A 79 -15.07 -0.81 -14.42
N SER A 80 -14.48 -1.07 -13.26
CA SER A 80 -14.57 -2.38 -12.59
C SER A 80 -15.25 -2.21 -11.23
N VAL A 81 -16.12 -3.14 -10.87
CA VAL A 81 -16.94 -3.05 -9.65
C VAL A 81 -16.79 -4.32 -8.82
N VAL A 82 -16.51 -4.14 -7.53
CA VAL A 82 -16.46 -5.22 -6.54
C VAL A 82 -17.51 -4.96 -5.47
N ASN A 83 -18.50 -5.84 -5.35
CA ASN A 83 -19.47 -5.82 -4.27
C ASN A 83 -18.84 -6.43 -3.02
N VAL A 84 -18.33 -5.59 -2.13
CA VAL A 84 -17.63 -6.00 -0.92
C VAL A 84 -18.58 -6.59 0.10
N SER A 85 -19.81 -6.07 0.19
CA SER A 85 -20.82 -6.61 1.10
C SER A 85 -21.09 -8.10 0.87
N ARG A 86 -21.21 -8.53 -0.40
CA ARG A 86 -21.38 -9.94 -0.78
C ARG A 86 -20.08 -10.72 -0.65
N LEU A 87 -18.97 -10.10 -1.03
CA LEU A 87 -17.66 -10.76 -0.96
C LEU A 87 -17.32 -11.16 0.48
N MET A 88 -17.60 -10.30 1.45
CA MET A 88 -17.36 -10.55 2.87
C MET A 88 -18.14 -11.73 3.48
N GLU A 89 -19.17 -12.23 2.79
CA GLU A 89 -19.86 -13.45 3.22
C GLU A 89 -19.01 -14.72 3.05
N LYS A 90 -18.09 -14.72 2.11
CA LYS A 90 -17.22 -15.86 1.76
C LYS A 90 -15.73 -15.54 1.78
N ASN A 91 -15.34 -14.30 2.02
CA ASN A 91 -13.96 -13.81 1.97
C ASN A 91 -13.76 -12.77 3.07
N TYR A 92 -13.30 -13.19 4.23
CA TYR A 92 -12.89 -12.26 5.28
C TYR A 92 -11.66 -11.47 4.81
N ALA A 93 -11.64 -10.17 5.05
CA ALA A 93 -10.53 -9.29 4.69
C ALA A 93 -10.08 -8.47 5.91
N THR A 94 -8.79 -8.19 5.99
CA THR A 94 -8.17 -7.46 7.10
C THR A 94 -8.03 -5.97 6.81
N TYR A 95 -8.01 -5.57 5.55
CA TYR A 95 -8.04 -4.16 5.12
C TYR A 95 -8.83 -4.00 3.80
N SER A 96 -9.21 -2.76 3.49
CA SER A 96 -10.24 -2.46 2.48
C SER A 96 -9.87 -2.82 1.05
N LEU A 97 -8.61 -2.70 0.65
CA LEU A 97 -8.15 -3.00 -0.72
C LEU A 97 -7.42 -4.33 -0.83
N GLU A 98 -7.56 -5.21 0.16
CA GLU A 98 -6.88 -6.50 0.20
C GLU A 98 -7.24 -7.38 -0.99
N ASN A 99 -6.21 -7.78 -1.76
CA ASN A 99 -6.33 -8.61 -2.97
C ASN A 99 -7.30 -8.06 -4.03
N LEU A 100 -7.50 -6.73 -4.07
CA LEU A 100 -8.37 -6.09 -5.06
C LEU A 100 -7.88 -6.35 -6.49
N GLU A 101 -6.57 -6.53 -6.68
CA GLU A 101 -5.94 -6.89 -7.95
C GLU A 101 -6.45 -8.21 -8.56
N ALA A 102 -6.87 -9.16 -7.72
CA ALA A 102 -7.44 -10.42 -8.17
C ALA A 102 -8.94 -10.34 -8.47
N LEU A 103 -9.61 -9.23 -8.11
CA LEU A 103 -11.06 -9.08 -8.15
C LEU A 103 -11.50 -7.98 -9.12
N ALA A 104 -10.67 -6.95 -9.31
CA ALA A 104 -10.94 -5.81 -10.15
C ALA A 104 -9.93 -5.73 -11.30
N PRO A 105 -10.28 -6.18 -12.52
CA PRO A 105 -9.38 -6.08 -13.66
C PRO A 105 -9.00 -4.61 -13.93
N GLY A 106 -7.73 -4.40 -14.29
CA GLY A 106 -7.15 -3.06 -14.50
C GLY A 106 -6.59 -2.40 -13.26
N PHE A 107 -6.64 -3.05 -12.09
CA PHE A 107 -6.09 -2.58 -10.84
C PHE A 107 -4.98 -3.50 -10.31
N HIS A 108 -3.82 -2.94 -9.97
CA HIS A 108 -2.67 -3.66 -9.40
C HIS A 108 -1.86 -2.79 -8.44
N GLY A 109 -2.48 -2.07 -7.50
CA GLY A 109 -1.81 -0.99 -6.79
C GLY A 109 -1.49 0.20 -7.71
N ASN A 110 -1.82 0.08 -8.97
CA ASN A 110 -1.89 1.11 -10.00
C ASN A 110 -3.13 0.87 -10.86
N ILE A 111 -3.51 1.84 -11.69
CA ILE A 111 -4.62 1.72 -12.63
C ILE A 111 -4.07 1.87 -14.05
N TRP A 112 -4.05 0.77 -14.83
CA TRP A 112 -3.49 0.73 -16.18
C TRP A 112 -2.05 1.27 -16.26
N GLY A 113 -1.21 0.91 -15.27
CA GLY A 113 0.17 1.39 -15.17
C GLY A 113 0.31 2.83 -14.70
N ASN A 114 -0.74 3.49 -14.25
CA ASN A 114 -0.70 4.78 -13.59
C ASN A 114 -0.67 4.58 -12.08
N SER A 115 0.43 4.95 -11.45
CA SER A 115 0.55 5.02 -9.98
C SER A 115 -0.12 6.29 -9.45
N SER A 116 -0.32 6.38 -8.14
CA SER A 116 -0.88 7.58 -7.48
C SER A 116 -2.31 7.90 -7.90
N TYR A 117 -3.15 6.89 -8.08
CA TYR A 117 -4.58 7.04 -8.31
C TYR A 117 -5.28 7.72 -7.12
N LEU A 118 -6.41 8.37 -7.38
CA LEU A 118 -7.22 9.02 -6.36
C LEU A 118 -8.08 7.98 -5.62
N VAL A 119 -8.00 7.97 -4.29
CA VAL A 119 -8.92 7.19 -3.45
C VAL A 119 -9.99 8.11 -2.89
N LEU A 120 -11.24 7.73 -3.11
CA LEU A 120 -12.40 8.43 -2.61
C LEU A 120 -13.22 7.53 -1.68
N VAL A 121 -13.60 8.04 -0.53
CA VAL A 121 -14.57 7.40 0.35
C VAL A 121 -15.80 8.32 0.42
N ASP A 122 -16.92 7.81 -0.08
CA ASP A 122 -18.20 8.54 -0.22
C ASP A 122 -18.06 9.90 -0.93
N GLY A 123 -17.16 9.96 -1.93
CA GLY A 123 -16.95 11.12 -2.81
C GLY A 123 -15.81 12.05 -2.42
N PHE A 124 -15.12 11.82 -1.32
CA PHE A 124 -14.04 12.69 -0.83
C PHE A 124 -12.70 11.99 -0.71
N PRO A 125 -11.57 12.70 -0.97
CA PRO A 125 -10.23 12.14 -0.86
C PRO A 125 -9.92 11.69 0.57
N ARG A 126 -9.78 10.37 0.76
CA ARG A 126 -9.51 9.73 2.05
C ARG A 126 -8.64 8.51 1.87
N ASP A 127 -7.93 8.12 2.93
CA ASP A 127 -7.15 6.90 2.96
C ASP A 127 -8.06 5.66 3.13
N ALA A 128 -7.94 4.70 2.22
CA ALA A 128 -8.66 3.43 2.26
C ALA A 128 -8.38 2.64 3.54
N ASN A 129 -7.17 2.75 4.12
CA ASN A 129 -6.79 2.04 5.34
C ASN A 129 -7.62 2.47 6.57
N ASN A 130 -8.30 3.62 6.49
CA ASN A 130 -9.13 4.12 7.58
C ASN A 130 -10.58 3.64 7.52
N VAL A 131 -10.92 2.82 6.54
CA VAL A 131 -12.24 2.20 6.39
C VAL A 131 -12.12 0.70 6.65
N LEU A 132 -12.94 0.15 7.54
CA LEU A 132 -12.96 -1.30 7.74
C LEU A 132 -13.65 -2.00 6.57
N PRO A 133 -13.21 -3.20 6.15
CA PRO A 133 -13.89 -3.96 5.10
C PRO A 133 -15.38 -4.19 5.38
N THR A 134 -15.76 -4.34 6.65
CA THR A 134 -17.15 -4.49 7.09
C THR A 134 -18.00 -3.25 6.88
N GLU A 135 -17.39 -2.06 6.79
CA GLU A 135 -18.10 -0.79 6.51
C GLU A 135 -18.39 -0.59 5.02
N ILE A 136 -17.74 -1.35 4.12
CA ILE A 136 -17.79 -1.13 2.69
C ILE A 136 -18.98 -1.89 2.07
N ASP A 137 -19.74 -1.19 1.26
CA ASP A 137 -20.77 -1.76 0.38
C ASP A 137 -20.15 -2.19 -0.96
N GLN A 138 -19.47 -1.27 -1.63
CA GLN A 138 -18.95 -1.45 -2.98
C GLN A 138 -17.63 -0.70 -3.17
N ILE A 139 -16.73 -1.28 -3.96
CA ILE A 139 -15.55 -0.60 -4.50
C ILE A 139 -15.69 -0.51 -6.01
N THR A 140 -15.58 0.70 -6.53
CA THR A 140 -15.59 0.97 -7.97
C THR A 140 -14.22 1.47 -8.38
N VAL A 141 -13.58 0.79 -9.33
CA VAL A 141 -12.31 1.22 -9.95
C VAL A 141 -12.63 1.87 -11.28
N MET A 142 -12.49 3.18 -11.37
CA MET A 142 -12.71 3.96 -12.59
C MET A 142 -11.36 4.19 -13.26
N LYS A 143 -11.18 3.62 -14.43
CA LYS A 143 -9.92 3.50 -15.16
C LYS A 143 -9.86 4.43 -16.36
N GLY A 144 -10.90 4.37 -17.19
CA GLY A 144 -11.01 5.10 -18.45
C GLY A 144 -11.31 6.57 -18.25
N ILE A 145 -10.84 7.36 -19.20
CA ILE A 145 -10.91 8.82 -19.17
C ILE A 145 -12.36 9.35 -19.04
N GLY A 146 -13.33 8.71 -19.71
CA GLY A 146 -14.74 9.08 -19.63
C GLY A 146 -15.34 8.88 -18.24
N ALA A 147 -14.88 7.87 -17.48
CA ALA A 147 -15.37 7.58 -16.15
C ALA A 147 -14.85 8.56 -15.07
N VAL A 148 -13.69 9.17 -15.28
CA VAL A 148 -13.00 10.00 -14.27
C VAL A 148 -13.07 11.50 -14.56
N ALA A 149 -13.53 11.92 -15.73
CA ALA A 149 -13.48 13.31 -16.19
C ALA A 149 -14.08 14.31 -15.20
N LEU A 150 -15.21 13.99 -14.58
CA LEU A 150 -15.89 14.89 -13.64
C LEU A 150 -15.10 15.23 -12.38
N TYR A 151 -14.12 14.42 -11.99
CA TYR A 151 -13.27 14.70 -10.83
C TYR A 151 -12.12 15.67 -11.13
N GLY A 152 -11.96 16.08 -12.39
CA GLY A 152 -10.95 17.02 -12.82
C GLY A 152 -9.52 16.49 -12.76
N SER A 153 -8.57 17.39 -12.53
CA SER A 153 -7.12 17.16 -12.57
C SER A 153 -6.67 15.96 -11.71
N ARG A 154 -7.20 15.85 -10.50
CA ARG A 154 -6.75 14.84 -9.50
C ARG A 154 -7.07 13.41 -9.89
N ALA A 155 -8.05 13.19 -10.75
CA ALA A 155 -8.46 11.88 -11.22
C ALA A 155 -7.75 11.42 -12.50
N ALA A 156 -6.81 12.19 -13.01
CA ALA A 156 -6.14 11.89 -14.29
C ALA A 156 -5.40 10.54 -14.29
N LYS A 157 -5.07 9.99 -13.14
CA LYS A 157 -4.41 8.67 -13.00
C LYS A 157 -5.38 7.54 -12.62
N GLY A 158 -6.69 7.80 -12.63
CA GLY A 158 -7.72 6.85 -12.24
C GLY A 158 -8.24 7.07 -10.82
N VAL A 159 -9.34 6.41 -10.48
CA VAL A 159 -10.03 6.56 -9.19
C VAL A 159 -10.42 5.21 -8.63
N VAL A 160 -10.15 5.00 -7.35
CA VAL A 160 -10.75 3.94 -6.53
C VAL A 160 -11.80 4.58 -5.63
N TYR A 161 -13.06 4.27 -5.89
CA TYR A 161 -14.19 4.82 -5.12
C TYR A 161 -14.73 3.77 -4.15
N ILE A 162 -14.64 4.04 -2.86
CA ILE A 162 -15.19 3.22 -1.79
C ILE A 162 -16.53 3.80 -1.38
N THR A 163 -17.59 3.03 -1.53
CA THR A 163 -18.94 3.36 -1.06
C THR A 163 -19.19 2.65 0.26
N THR A 164 -19.54 3.40 1.30
CA THR A 164 -19.86 2.81 2.61
C THR A 164 -21.29 2.34 2.70
N LYS A 165 -21.55 1.37 3.59
CA LYS A 165 -22.88 0.81 3.83
C LYS A 165 -23.83 1.86 4.41
N ARG A 166 -25.10 1.74 4.06
CA ARG A 166 -26.20 2.57 4.58
C ARG A 166 -27.34 1.72 5.10
N GLY A 167 -28.16 2.29 5.95
CA GLY A 167 -29.39 1.67 6.44
C GLY A 167 -30.45 1.51 5.35
N GLY A 168 -31.45 0.70 5.63
CA GLY A 168 -32.58 0.48 4.75
C GLY A 168 -33.91 0.54 5.51
N SER A 169 -35.03 0.49 4.76
CA SER A 169 -36.37 0.45 5.36
C SER A 169 -36.69 -1.00 5.77
N TYR A 170 -36.12 -1.43 6.88
CA TYR A 170 -36.33 -2.74 7.48
C TYR A 170 -36.14 -2.67 9.00
N ALA A 171 -36.66 -3.69 9.71
CA ALA A 171 -36.44 -3.82 11.16
C ALA A 171 -34.96 -3.89 11.52
N GLN A 172 -34.62 -3.40 12.69
CA GLN A 172 -33.23 -3.39 13.15
C GLN A 172 -32.58 -4.78 13.01
N LYS A 173 -31.37 -4.76 12.47
CA LYS A 173 -30.46 -5.92 12.37
C LYS A 173 -29.16 -5.59 13.10
N VAL A 174 -28.69 -6.53 13.90
CA VAL A 174 -27.39 -6.45 14.55
C VAL A 174 -26.53 -7.61 14.04
N ASN A 175 -25.46 -7.34 13.37
CA ASN A 175 -24.53 -8.33 12.83
C ASN A 175 -23.20 -8.24 13.59
N VAL A 176 -22.85 -9.29 14.32
CA VAL A 176 -21.60 -9.36 15.09
C VAL A 176 -20.66 -10.34 14.41
N ARG A 177 -19.41 -9.94 14.24
CA ARG A 177 -18.35 -10.79 13.69
C ARG A 177 -17.15 -10.74 14.63
N ALA A 178 -16.63 -11.90 15.02
CA ALA A 178 -15.42 -12.03 15.81
C ALA A 178 -14.43 -12.98 15.15
N ASN A 179 -13.17 -12.60 15.16
CA ASN A 179 -12.06 -13.33 14.55
C ASN A 179 -10.92 -13.48 15.55
N ALA A 180 -10.28 -14.64 15.56
CA ALA A 180 -9.05 -14.91 16.26
C ALA A 180 -8.11 -15.66 15.34
N GLY A 181 -6.91 -15.13 15.16
CA GLY A 181 -5.95 -15.73 14.23
C GLY A 181 -4.51 -15.58 14.69
N ILE A 182 -3.63 -16.31 14.02
CA ILE A 182 -2.19 -16.34 14.25
C ILE A 182 -1.46 -16.03 12.95
N ASN A 183 -0.40 -15.24 13.06
CA ASN A 183 0.55 -14.95 12.01
C ASN A 183 1.81 -15.77 12.24
N THR A 184 2.29 -16.48 11.23
CA THR A 184 3.54 -17.25 11.24
C THR A 184 4.48 -16.71 10.18
N PRO A 185 5.77 -16.50 10.47
CA PRO A 185 6.74 -16.06 9.47
C PRO A 185 6.85 -17.02 8.31
N LYS A 186 7.14 -16.51 7.11
CA LYS A 186 7.40 -17.30 5.90
C LYS A 186 8.84 -17.75 5.83
N ALA A 187 9.77 -16.81 5.99
CA ALA A 187 11.20 -17.00 5.95
C ALA A 187 11.92 -15.92 6.75
N TYR A 188 13.09 -16.23 7.24
CA TYR A 188 14.05 -15.29 7.79
C TYR A 188 15.31 -15.28 6.90
N PRO A 189 16.06 -14.16 6.84
CA PRO A 189 17.37 -14.16 6.22
C PRO A 189 18.35 -15.04 7.04
N GLU A 190 19.15 -15.84 6.36
CA GLU A 190 20.15 -16.71 6.98
C GLU A 190 21.54 -16.06 6.95
N TYR A 191 22.15 -15.96 8.13
CA TYR A 191 23.47 -15.36 8.31
C TYR A 191 24.45 -16.37 8.90
N LEU A 192 25.73 -16.11 8.68
CA LEU A 192 26.80 -16.98 9.19
C LEU A 192 26.93 -16.87 10.71
N GLY A 193 27.29 -17.97 11.35
CA GLY A 193 27.70 -17.97 12.75
C GLY A 193 29.10 -17.37 12.93
N SER A 194 29.46 -17.08 14.18
CA SER A 194 30.70 -16.36 14.55
C SER A 194 31.97 -16.97 13.97
N ALA A 195 32.19 -18.28 14.11
CA ALA A 195 33.40 -18.93 13.65
C ALA A 195 33.57 -18.92 12.12
N GLU A 196 32.46 -19.15 11.40
CA GLU A 196 32.44 -19.08 9.93
C GLU A 196 32.65 -17.64 9.45
N TYR A 197 31.96 -16.68 10.05
CA TYR A 197 32.16 -15.26 9.79
C TYR A 197 33.65 -14.86 9.97
N MET A 198 34.24 -15.19 11.13
CA MET A 198 35.63 -14.83 11.43
C MET A 198 36.63 -15.46 10.45
N THR A 199 36.36 -16.68 10.02
CA THR A 199 37.16 -17.39 9.03
C THR A 199 37.13 -16.69 7.68
N LEU A 200 35.90 -16.35 7.21
CA LEU A 200 35.72 -15.71 5.91
C LEU A 200 36.13 -14.23 5.93
N TYR A 201 36.01 -13.57 7.06
CA TYR A 201 36.53 -12.21 7.21
C TYR A 201 38.07 -12.17 7.17
N ASN A 202 38.75 -13.16 7.76
CA ASN A 202 40.18 -13.32 7.58
C ASN A 202 40.57 -13.61 6.11
N GLU A 203 39.74 -14.38 5.40
CA GLU A 203 39.93 -14.60 3.96
C GLU A 203 39.79 -13.27 3.18
N ALA A 204 38.75 -12.49 3.46
CA ALA A 204 38.56 -11.15 2.87
C ALA A 204 39.82 -10.27 3.11
N ARG A 205 40.34 -10.27 4.32
CA ARG A 205 41.58 -9.54 4.66
C ARG A 205 42.77 -9.99 3.85
N ARG A 206 42.97 -11.32 3.73
CA ARG A 206 44.07 -11.87 2.90
C ARG A 206 43.90 -11.49 1.42
N ASN A 207 42.68 -11.51 0.89
CA ASN A 207 42.40 -11.06 -0.46
C ASN A 207 42.76 -9.57 -0.69
N ASP A 208 42.67 -8.78 0.37
CA ASP A 208 43.08 -7.36 0.35
C ASP A 208 44.56 -7.13 0.69
N GLY A 209 45.35 -8.20 0.94
CA GLY A 209 46.75 -8.11 1.33
C GLY A 209 46.98 -7.73 2.79
N LEU A 210 45.99 -7.90 3.64
CA LEU A 210 46.03 -7.61 5.07
C LEU A 210 46.25 -8.88 5.89
N THR A 211 46.82 -8.73 7.09
CA THR A 211 46.99 -9.85 8.03
C THR A 211 45.65 -10.29 8.63
N ASP A 212 45.57 -11.55 9.03
CA ASP A 212 44.39 -12.07 9.74
C ASP A 212 44.07 -11.25 10.98
N LEU A 213 42.82 -10.93 11.17
CA LEU A 213 42.31 -10.22 12.36
C LEU A 213 42.05 -11.19 13.51
N TYR A 214 41.50 -12.35 13.18
CA TYR A 214 41.09 -13.36 14.16
C TYR A 214 42.10 -14.51 14.18
N SER A 215 42.63 -14.82 15.36
CA SER A 215 43.53 -15.98 15.52
C SER A 215 42.75 -17.29 15.37
N THR A 216 43.46 -18.37 14.98
CA THR A 216 42.87 -19.72 14.89
C THR A 216 42.27 -20.16 16.23
N ALA A 217 42.93 -19.81 17.35
CA ALA A 217 42.41 -20.10 18.68
C ALA A 217 41.09 -19.38 18.97
N ALA A 218 40.96 -18.11 18.57
CA ALA A 218 39.74 -17.37 18.73
C ALA A 218 38.59 -17.99 17.90
N ILE A 219 38.85 -18.32 16.64
CA ILE A 219 37.88 -19.01 15.76
C ILE A 219 37.44 -20.35 16.37
N TYR A 220 38.38 -21.16 16.86
CA TYR A 220 38.11 -22.43 17.52
C TYR A 220 37.21 -22.25 18.76
N ASN A 221 37.51 -21.27 19.60
CA ASN A 221 36.73 -20.99 20.81
C ASN A 221 35.28 -20.58 20.50
N HIS A 222 35.06 -19.76 19.45
CA HIS A 222 33.71 -19.43 18.98
C HIS A 222 32.99 -20.66 18.37
N ALA A 223 33.73 -21.54 17.65
CA ALA A 223 33.16 -22.76 17.08
C ALA A 223 32.77 -23.77 18.16
N SER A 224 33.55 -23.88 19.25
CA SER A 224 33.34 -24.85 20.32
C SER A 224 32.12 -24.54 21.17
N GLY A 225 31.67 -23.25 21.26
CA GLY A 225 30.62 -22.81 22.16
C GLY A 225 30.95 -23.03 23.64
N SER A 226 32.21 -23.18 24.01
CA SER A 226 32.63 -23.51 25.38
C SER A 226 32.20 -22.49 26.43
N ASN A 227 32.19 -21.21 26.04
CA ASN A 227 31.67 -20.12 26.87
C ASN A 227 30.99 -19.08 25.97
N PRO A 228 29.66 -19.13 25.83
CA PRO A 228 28.90 -18.23 24.92
C PRO A 228 28.95 -16.77 25.36
N PHE A 229 29.29 -16.50 26.61
CA PHE A 229 29.42 -15.12 27.11
C PHE A 229 30.79 -14.51 26.78
N ARG A 230 31.83 -15.33 26.68
CA ARG A 230 33.17 -14.91 26.26
C ARG A 230 33.36 -14.97 24.76
N TYR A 231 32.74 -15.96 24.10
CA TYR A 231 32.81 -16.24 22.68
C TYR A 231 31.43 -16.24 22.06
N PRO A 232 30.80 -15.05 21.91
CA PRO A 232 29.41 -14.94 21.47
C PRO A 232 29.19 -15.44 20.06
N ASN A 233 28.05 -16.04 19.84
CA ASN A 233 27.52 -16.41 18.52
C ASN A 233 26.06 -16.01 18.44
N ILE A 234 25.83 -14.72 18.16
CA ILE A 234 24.50 -14.11 18.24
C ILE A 234 23.76 -14.26 16.94
N ASP A 235 22.55 -14.81 17.02
CA ASP A 235 21.58 -14.78 15.93
C ASP A 235 20.24 -14.18 16.42
N PHE A 236 20.01 -12.92 16.09
CA PHE A 236 18.75 -12.22 16.45
C PHE A 236 17.53 -12.72 15.66
N TYR A 237 17.68 -13.57 14.65
CA TYR A 237 16.56 -14.23 13.98
C TYR A 237 16.19 -15.58 14.60
N SER A 238 16.85 -16.00 15.67
CA SER A 238 16.58 -17.25 16.38
C SER A 238 15.35 -17.18 17.28
N SER A 239 14.89 -18.36 17.71
CA SER A 239 13.80 -18.53 18.68
C SER A 239 14.12 -17.99 20.09
N GLU A 240 15.38 -17.67 20.37
CA GLU A 240 15.77 -17.00 21.61
C GLU A 240 15.14 -15.60 21.73
N TYR A 241 15.00 -14.89 20.60
CA TYR A 241 14.53 -13.51 20.54
C TYR A 241 13.16 -13.37 19.89
N LEU A 242 12.72 -14.36 19.11
CA LEU A 242 11.51 -14.31 18.33
C LEU A 242 10.56 -15.45 18.67
N SER A 243 9.29 -15.13 18.77
CA SER A 243 8.22 -16.15 18.85
C SER A 243 7.98 -16.77 17.47
N ASP A 244 7.54 -18.04 17.44
CA ASP A 244 7.15 -18.70 16.18
C ASP A 244 5.91 -18.08 15.54
N SER A 245 5.13 -17.32 16.31
CA SER A 245 3.91 -16.69 15.82
C SER A 245 3.45 -15.56 16.73
N TYR A 246 2.53 -14.73 16.21
CA TYR A 246 1.84 -13.74 17.00
C TYR A 246 0.34 -13.69 16.67
N ASN A 247 -0.46 -13.24 17.64
CA ASN A 247 -1.91 -13.25 17.55
C ASN A 247 -2.48 -11.98 16.94
N ARG A 248 -3.63 -12.14 16.25
CA ARG A 248 -4.49 -11.06 15.82
C ARG A 248 -5.94 -11.36 16.22
N TYR A 249 -6.63 -10.35 16.74
CA TYR A 249 -8.03 -10.40 17.11
C TYR A 249 -8.79 -9.27 16.44
N ASP A 250 -9.97 -9.55 15.89
CA ASP A 250 -10.88 -8.56 15.30
C ASP A 250 -12.30 -8.79 15.83
N LEU A 251 -12.95 -7.72 16.23
CA LEU A 251 -14.36 -7.71 16.61
C LEU A 251 -15.08 -6.59 15.88
N THR A 252 -16.17 -6.89 15.18
CA THR A 252 -17.00 -5.87 14.54
C THR A 252 -18.46 -6.10 14.85
N THR A 253 -19.19 -5.00 15.06
CA THR A 253 -20.64 -5.00 15.27
C THR A 253 -21.26 -3.99 14.33
N GLU A 254 -22.11 -4.46 13.46
CA GLU A 254 -22.88 -3.64 12.51
C GLU A 254 -24.34 -3.56 13.00
N ILE A 255 -24.88 -2.36 13.12
CA ILE A 255 -26.28 -2.11 13.49
C ILE A 255 -26.92 -1.31 12.38
N SER A 256 -27.98 -1.82 11.79
CA SER A 256 -28.65 -1.14 10.69
C SER A 256 -30.17 -1.33 10.73
N GLY A 257 -30.89 -0.39 10.16
CA GLY A 257 -32.33 -0.43 10.11
C GLY A 257 -32.93 0.89 9.69
N GLY A 258 -34.23 1.02 9.87
CA GLY A 258 -34.94 2.27 9.64
C GLY A 258 -36.32 2.06 9.04
N ASN A 259 -36.89 3.16 8.59
CA ASN A 259 -38.17 3.21 7.94
C ASN A 259 -38.13 4.12 6.69
N GLU A 260 -39.22 4.51 6.15
CA GLU A 260 -39.27 5.39 4.95
C GLU A 260 -38.76 6.81 5.23
N THR A 261 -38.82 7.25 6.51
CA THR A 261 -38.41 8.60 6.92
C THR A 261 -36.96 8.67 7.36
N ALA A 262 -36.48 7.69 8.14
CA ALA A 262 -35.13 7.68 8.66
C ALA A 262 -34.50 6.29 8.55
N ARG A 263 -33.25 6.23 8.07
CA ARG A 263 -32.44 5.02 7.92
C ARG A 263 -31.11 5.24 8.56
N TYR A 264 -30.60 4.23 9.21
CA TYR A 264 -29.31 4.30 9.89
C TYR A 264 -28.48 3.06 9.71
N TYR A 265 -27.16 3.25 9.68
CA TYR A 265 -26.13 2.24 9.72
C TYR A 265 -25.05 2.68 10.71
N THR A 266 -24.65 1.78 11.58
CA THR A 266 -23.54 1.99 12.51
C THR A 266 -22.61 0.79 12.48
N ASN A 267 -21.31 1.03 12.48
CA ASN A 267 -20.29 -0.01 12.63
C ASN A 267 -19.36 0.35 13.79
N ILE A 268 -19.14 -0.60 14.67
CA ILE A 268 -18.19 -0.54 15.79
C ILE A 268 -17.18 -1.64 15.54
N GLY A 269 -15.91 -1.26 15.36
CA GLY A 269 -14.84 -2.20 15.10
C GLY A 269 -13.67 -2.05 16.05
N TYR A 270 -13.10 -3.16 16.48
CA TYR A 270 -11.86 -3.21 17.23
C TYR A 270 -10.96 -4.30 16.70
N TRP A 271 -9.67 -4.01 16.53
CA TRP A 271 -8.69 -5.03 16.28
C TRP A 271 -7.42 -4.81 17.14
N SER A 272 -6.75 -5.92 17.41
CA SER A 272 -5.48 -5.98 18.12
C SER A 272 -4.53 -6.91 17.38
N ASN A 273 -3.29 -6.47 17.18
CA ASN A 273 -2.24 -7.21 16.48
C ASN A 273 -0.97 -7.24 17.34
N GLY A 274 -0.41 -8.43 17.58
CA GLY A 274 0.81 -8.65 18.34
C GLY A 274 2.08 -8.44 17.53
N SER A 275 3.20 -8.95 18.03
CA SER A 275 4.54 -8.92 17.43
C SER A 275 5.28 -10.22 17.68
N LEU A 276 6.31 -10.48 16.86
CA LEU A 276 7.20 -11.64 17.03
C LEU A 276 8.23 -11.47 18.15
N LEU A 277 8.53 -10.23 18.56
CA LEU A 277 9.50 -9.97 19.62
C LEU A 277 9.00 -10.49 20.96
N ASN A 278 9.75 -11.38 21.61
CA ASN A 278 9.30 -12.10 22.79
C ASN A 278 10.15 -11.86 24.06
N PHE A 279 11.05 -10.88 24.03
CA PHE A 279 11.95 -10.60 25.14
C PHE A 279 11.94 -9.12 25.56
N GLY A 280 12.41 -8.83 26.78
CA GLY A 280 12.49 -7.49 27.34
C GLY A 280 11.16 -6.76 27.35
N GLU A 281 11.18 -5.45 27.19
CA GLU A 281 9.98 -4.60 27.09
C GLU A 281 9.10 -4.94 25.88
N ALA A 282 9.67 -5.53 24.84
CA ALA A 282 8.93 -5.90 23.64
C ALA A 282 7.92 -7.03 23.89
N ALA A 283 8.23 -7.98 24.79
CA ALA A 283 7.36 -9.11 25.10
C ALA A 283 5.95 -8.67 25.56
N GLY A 284 5.87 -7.57 26.32
CA GLY A 284 4.60 -7.05 26.83
C GLY A 284 4.04 -5.85 26.08
N ASN A 285 4.89 -5.06 25.46
CA ASN A 285 4.52 -3.74 24.97
C ASN A 285 4.46 -3.62 23.44
N ASN A 286 4.92 -4.60 22.67
CA ASN A 286 4.94 -4.51 21.20
C ASN A 286 3.60 -4.99 20.59
N ARG A 287 2.60 -4.09 20.60
CA ARG A 287 1.23 -4.39 20.16
C ARG A 287 0.59 -3.17 19.52
N SER A 288 -0.16 -3.40 18.45
CA SER A 288 -0.99 -2.39 17.82
C SER A 288 -2.47 -2.64 18.04
N ASN A 289 -3.23 -1.60 18.37
CA ASN A 289 -4.67 -1.66 18.57
C ASN A 289 -5.36 -0.57 17.78
N ARG A 290 -6.56 -0.84 17.29
CA ARG A 290 -7.39 0.15 16.61
C ARG A 290 -8.84 -0.02 17.00
N PHE A 291 -9.49 1.09 17.30
CA PHE A 291 -10.93 1.21 17.49
C PHE A 291 -11.52 2.09 16.41
N ASN A 292 -12.57 1.63 15.74
CA ASN A 292 -13.30 2.38 14.72
C ASN A 292 -14.78 2.50 15.10
N LEU A 293 -15.33 3.67 14.84
CA LEU A 293 -16.76 3.91 14.95
C LEU A 293 -17.23 4.64 13.68
N ARG A 294 -18.28 4.16 13.04
CA ARG A 294 -18.94 4.83 11.91
C ARG A 294 -20.44 4.88 12.12
N GLY A 295 -21.06 6.00 11.79
CA GLY A 295 -22.49 6.16 11.74
C GLY A 295 -22.90 6.88 10.45
N ASN A 296 -23.82 6.29 9.68
CA ASN A 296 -24.40 6.87 8.47
C ASN A 296 -25.91 6.94 8.66
N ILE A 297 -26.49 8.15 8.51
CA ILE A 297 -27.90 8.42 8.74
C ILE A 297 -28.46 9.14 7.54
N ASP A 298 -29.56 8.63 7.00
CA ASP A 298 -30.36 9.24 5.96
C ASP A 298 -31.73 9.62 6.51
N VAL A 299 -32.14 10.88 6.37
CA VAL A 299 -33.44 11.39 6.86
C VAL A 299 -34.18 12.09 5.73
N LYS A 300 -35.42 11.70 5.50
CA LYS A 300 -36.33 12.36 4.60
C LYS A 300 -37.14 13.38 5.42
N LEU A 301 -36.74 14.65 5.39
CA LEU A 301 -37.41 15.73 6.15
C LEU A 301 -38.83 15.99 5.63
N ASN A 302 -38.97 15.95 4.31
CA ASN A 302 -40.29 16.07 3.64
C ASN A 302 -40.18 15.46 2.23
N ARG A 303 -41.17 15.71 1.37
CA ARG A 303 -41.20 15.17 0.00
C ARG A 303 -40.09 15.75 -0.89
N VAL A 304 -39.59 16.93 -0.57
CA VAL A 304 -38.61 17.69 -1.38
C VAL A 304 -37.19 17.52 -0.83
N ILE A 305 -36.99 17.43 0.51
CA ILE A 305 -35.70 17.54 1.17
C ILE A 305 -35.35 16.23 1.83
N LYS A 306 -34.14 15.71 1.47
CA LYS A 306 -33.48 14.62 2.17
C LYS A 306 -32.16 15.12 2.72
N LEU A 307 -31.82 14.67 3.92
CA LEU A 307 -30.56 14.96 4.61
C LEU A 307 -29.79 13.65 4.79
N ASN A 308 -28.52 13.68 4.56
CA ASN A 308 -27.61 12.60 4.95
C ASN A 308 -26.49 13.14 5.85
N VAL A 309 -26.17 12.39 6.88
CA VAL A 309 -25.10 12.71 7.84
C VAL A 309 -24.29 11.46 8.05
N ASP A 310 -23.00 11.55 7.78
CA ASP A 310 -22.05 10.47 7.97
C ASP A 310 -20.94 10.94 8.90
N ALA A 311 -20.62 10.17 9.93
CA ALA A 311 -19.55 10.46 10.85
C ALA A 311 -18.72 9.20 11.10
N SER A 312 -17.41 9.33 11.13
CA SER A 312 -16.54 8.23 11.57
C SER A 312 -15.40 8.73 12.44
N ALA A 313 -14.99 7.90 13.39
CA ALA A 313 -13.84 8.10 14.24
C ALA A 313 -12.95 6.86 14.25
N SER A 314 -11.65 7.06 14.17
CA SER A 314 -10.65 6.00 14.27
C SER A 314 -9.58 6.38 15.28
N PHE A 315 -9.29 5.46 16.19
CA PHE A 315 -8.30 5.59 17.25
C PHE A 315 -7.31 4.46 17.11
N TYR A 316 -6.13 4.75 16.64
CA TYR A 316 -5.03 3.81 16.53
C TYR A 316 -3.97 4.08 17.59
N THR A 317 -3.46 3.02 18.19
CA THR A 317 -2.33 3.06 19.11
C THR A 317 -1.41 1.89 18.80
N GLY A 318 -0.18 2.18 18.37
CA GLY A 318 0.91 1.22 18.25
C GLY A 318 1.90 1.42 19.38
N LYS A 319 2.16 0.38 20.18
CA LYS A 319 3.22 0.37 21.18
C LYS A 319 4.42 -0.37 20.65
N GLY A 320 5.61 0.09 20.96
CA GLY A 320 6.86 -0.51 20.54
C GLY A 320 8.04 -0.15 21.44
N VAL A 321 9.20 -0.68 21.11
CA VAL A 321 10.48 -0.37 21.74
C VAL A 321 11.19 0.76 21.01
N ASN A 322 12.11 1.44 21.66
CA ASN A 322 12.87 2.58 21.11
C ASN A 322 14.10 2.14 20.31
N THR A 323 13.96 1.09 19.50
CA THR A 323 15.05 0.60 18.65
C THR A 323 14.48 -0.01 17.36
N ASP A 324 15.23 0.11 16.28
CA ASP A 324 14.97 -0.63 15.05
C ASP A 324 15.56 -2.03 15.16
N TYR A 325 14.78 -2.95 15.69
CA TYR A 325 15.21 -4.34 15.85
C TYR A 325 15.62 -4.99 14.55
N TRP A 326 14.79 -4.88 13.52
CA TRP A 326 14.98 -5.60 12.26
C TRP A 326 16.16 -5.07 11.45
N GLY A 327 16.33 -3.74 11.38
CA GLY A 327 17.47 -3.11 10.73
C GLY A 327 18.78 -3.49 11.41
N ASN A 328 18.85 -3.38 12.73
CA ASN A 328 20.05 -3.76 13.49
C ASN A 328 20.35 -5.27 13.42
N SER A 329 19.30 -6.11 13.48
CA SER A 329 19.47 -7.56 13.37
C SER A 329 20.06 -8.01 12.03
N ALA A 330 19.84 -7.23 10.97
CA ALA A 330 20.40 -7.52 9.63
C ALA A 330 21.86 -7.07 9.48
N THR A 331 22.41 -6.26 10.39
CA THR A 331 23.76 -5.68 10.25
C THR A 331 24.75 -6.15 11.31
N VAL A 332 24.30 -6.40 12.55
CA VAL A 332 25.19 -6.76 13.66
C VAL A 332 25.82 -8.14 13.44
N ARG A 333 27.14 -8.19 13.33
CA ARG A 333 27.92 -9.44 13.19
C ARG A 333 27.80 -10.33 14.43
N PRO A 334 27.82 -11.65 14.26
CA PRO A 334 27.49 -12.60 15.33
C PRO A 334 28.51 -12.61 16.49
N ASN A 335 29.75 -12.18 16.27
CA ASN A 335 30.81 -12.12 17.29
C ASN A 335 31.04 -10.71 17.86
N ARG A 336 30.13 -9.74 17.61
CA ARG A 336 30.34 -8.32 17.88
C ARG A 336 30.50 -8.00 19.37
N PHE A 337 29.57 -8.51 20.19
CA PHE A 337 29.52 -8.33 21.63
C PHE A 337 28.74 -9.48 22.27
N SER A 338 28.90 -9.70 23.58
CA SER A 338 28.03 -10.59 24.33
C SER A 338 26.82 -9.79 24.84
N PRO A 339 25.57 -10.18 24.53
CA PRO A 339 24.38 -9.45 25.01
C PRO A 339 24.19 -9.50 26.53
N LEU A 340 24.66 -10.54 27.14
CA LEU A 340 24.50 -10.85 28.57
C LEU A 340 25.85 -11.10 29.23
N ILE A 341 26.06 -10.51 30.41
CA ILE A 341 27.25 -10.74 31.25
C ILE A 341 26.81 -11.46 32.53
N PRO A 342 27.21 -12.72 32.74
CA PRO A 342 26.79 -13.52 33.88
C PRO A 342 27.48 -13.05 35.17
N ILE A 343 26.66 -12.62 36.14
CA ILE A 343 27.12 -12.14 37.44
C ILE A 343 27.82 -13.27 38.21
N SER A 344 27.38 -14.53 38.06
CA SER A 344 27.96 -15.71 38.72
C SER A 344 29.38 -16.04 38.30
N MET A 345 29.89 -15.45 37.22
CA MET A 345 31.28 -15.64 36.72
C MET A 345 32.23 -14.54 37.22
N LEU A 346 31.75 -13.57 37.97
CA LEU A 346 32.63 -12.57 38.59
C LEU A 346 33.58 -13.23 39.61
N GLU A 347 34.87 -12.88 39.60
CA GLU A 347 35.83 -13.31 40.60
C GLU A 347 35.43 -12.79 41.99
N ASN A 348 35.56 -13.65 43.01
CA ASN A 348 35.31 -13.22 44.37
C ASN A 348 36.42 -12.21 44.79
N GLY A 349 35.96 -11.01 45.23
CA GLY A 349 36.85 -9.94 45.70
C GLY A 349 37.08 -8.81 44.67
N ASP A 350 36.42 -8.82 43.51
CA ASP A 350 36.38 -7.65 42.62
C ASP A 350 35.35 -6.65 43.12
N ASP A 351 35.71 -5.84 44.11
CA ASP A 351 34.82 -4.82 44.71
C ASP A 351 34.26 -3.82 43.70
N PRO A 352 35.02 -3.29 42.67
CA PRO A 352 34.46 -2.37 41.69
C PRO A 352 33.35 -2.99 40.86
N SER A 353 33.51 -4.23 40.42
CA SER A 353 32.47 -4.93 39.64
C SER A 353 31.21 -5.26 40.47
N GLN A 354 31.36 -5.61 41.76
CA GLN A 354 30.23 -5.79 42.65
C GLN A 354 29.46 -4.50 42.89
N ILE A 355 30.13 -3.35 42.95
CA ILE A 355 29.47 -2.05 43.01
C ILE A 355 28.62 -1.80 41.74
N TYR A 356 29.13 -2.15 40.55
CA TYR A 356 28.35 -2.03 39.31
C TYR A 356 27.12 -2.93 39.33
N VAL A 357 27.22 -4.18 39.78
CA VAL A 357 26.09 -5.10 39.92
C VAL A 357 25.02 -4.51 40.87
N ASN A 358 25.45 -4.02 42.05
CA ASN A 358 24.55 -3.51 43.04
C ASN A 358 23.84 -2.20 42.63
N ASN A 359 24.49 -1.40 41.81
CA ASN A 359 23.97 -0.11 41.36
C ASN A 359 23.30 -0.16 39.99
N SER A 360 23.30 -1.29 39.30
CA SER A 360 22.63 -1.40 37.99
C SER A 360 21.10 -1.40 38.14
N ASN A 361 20.45 -0.56 37.34
CA ASN A 361 18.97 -0.56 37.26
C ASN A 361 18.41 -1.73 36.44
N TYR A 362 19.26 -2.42 35.69
CA TYR A 362 18.85 -3.44 34.72
C TYR A 362 19.66 -4.73 34.92
N VAL A 363 19.26 -5.52 35.91
CA VAL A 363 19.76 -6.89 36.13
C VAL A 363 18.70 -7.85 35.59
N ILE A 364 19.05 -8.57 34.54
CA ILE A 364 18.12 -9.48 33.86
C ILE A 364 18.05 -10.77 34.65
N ASP A 365 16.83 -11.20 35.03
CA ASP A 365 16.51 -12.41 35.82
C ASP A 365 17.30 -12.53 37.12
N GLY A 366 17.86 -11.41 37.61
CA GLY A 366 18.75 -11.42 38.78
C GLY A 366 20.09 -12.10 38.53
N LYS A 367 20.46 -12.38 37.28
CA LYS A 367 21.63 -13.20 36.90
C LYS A 367 22.58 -12.53 35.95
N TYR A 368 22.12 -11.59 35.14
CA TYR A 368 22.90 -11.03 34.04
C TYR A 368 22.86 -9.51 34.03
N LEU A 369 24.00 -8.89 33.74
CA LEU A 369 24.09 -7.48 33.35
C LEU A 369 23.95 -7.38 31.83
N LEU A 370 23.53 -6.18 31.33
CA LEU A 370 23.51 -5.88 29.91
C LEU A 370 24.92 -5.81 29.36
N GLY A 371 25.22 -6.60 28.33
CA GLY A 371 26.49 -6.61 27.68
C GLY A 371 26.62 -5.61 26.56
N GLY A 372 27.85 -5.16 26.31
CA GLY A 372 28.24 -4.25 25.25
C GLY A 372 29.72 -3.98 25.26
N THR A 373 30.21 -3.18 24.31
CA THR A 373 31.60 -2.76 24.21
C THR A 373 31.69 -1.25 24.09
N GLN A 374 32.89 -0.71 24.08
CA GLN A 374 33.09 0.71 23.82
C GLN A 374 32.42 1.19 22.52
N LEU A 375 32.36 0.33 21.49
CA LEU A 375 31.72 0.63 20.21
C LEU A 375 30.23 0.30 20.17
N ASP A 376 29.72 -0.44 21.16
CA ASP A 376 28.34 -0.95 21.24
C ASP A 376 27.66 -0.50 22.55
N GLN A 377 27.93 0.74 22.96
CA GLN A 377 27.29 1.37 24.13
C GLN A 377 25.78 1.44 24.00
N THR A 378 25.27 1.57 22.78
CA THR A 378 23.87 1.36 22.41
C THR A 378 23.79 0.20 21.45
N ASN A 379 23.11 -0.87 21.84
CA ASN A 379 22.89 -2.04 21.01
C ASN A 379 21.44 -2.50 21.04
N VAL A 380 21.05 -3.30 20.06
CA VAL A 380 19.66 -3.71 19.87
C VAL A 380 19.09 -4.47 21.08
N PHE A 381 19.90 -5.35 21.68
CA PHE A 381 19.48 -6.17 22.80
C PHE A 381 19.24 -5.32 24.06
N ALA A 382 20.25 -4.53 24.45
CA ALA A 382 20.17 -3.66 25.62
C ALA A 382 19.07 -2.59 25.46
N SER A 383 18.88 -2.06 24.24
CA SER A 383 17.80 -1.10 23.97
C SER A 383 16.41 -1.68 24.20
N ILE A 384 16.17 -2.96 23.89
CA ILE A 384 14.87 -3.62 24.14
C ILE A 384 14.62 -3.82 25.63
N TYR A 385 15.64 -4.11 26.42
CA TYR A 385 15.50 -4.26 27.86
C TYR A 385 15.44 -2.93 28.61
N ALA A 386 16.19 -1.94 28.19
CA ALA A 386 16.47 -0.77 29.00
C ALA A 386 16.21 0.57 28.30
N GLY A 387 16.16 0.62 26.97
CA GLY A 387 16.03 1.87 26.19
C GLY A 387 14.66 2.56 26.30
N GLY A 388 13.71 1.93 27.02
CA GLY A 388 12.35 2.45 27.18
C GLY A 388 11.41 2.03 26.05
N SER A 389 10.31 2.75 25.91
CA SER A 389 9.24 2.39 24.99
C SER A 389 8.64 3.61 24.28
N ASN A 390 8.03 3.37 23.14
CA ASN A 390 7.27 4.38 22.42
C ASN A 390 5.83 3.95 22.18
N LYS A 391 5.00 4.95 21.90
CA LYS A 391 3.59 4.78 21.62
C LYS A 391 3.18 5.72 20.48
N ASN A 392 2.94 5.16 19.32
CA ASN A 392 2.43 5.89 18.17
C ASN A 392 0.91 6.03 18.30
N ILE A 393 0.42 7.24 18.31
CA ILE A 393 -1.01 7.57 18.45
C ILE A 393 -1.47 8.23 17.17
N ASN A 394 -2.56 7.69 16.59
CA ASN A 394 -3.23 8.31 15.46
C ASN A 394 -4.73 8.40 15.77
N ARG A 395 -5.29 9.58 15.60
CA ARG A 395 -6.70 9.86 15.82
C ARG A 395 -7.26 10.55 14.59
N GLN A 396 -8.34 10.03 14.05
CA GLN A 396 -8.98 10.57 12.88
C GLN A 396 -10.48 10.72 13.11
N PHE A 397 -11.00 11.85 12.65
CA PHE A 397 -12.42 12.15 12.58
C PHE A 397 -12.77 12.53 11.16
N GLN A 398 -13.89 11.99 10.64
CA GLN A 398 -14.42 12.30 9.32
C GLN A 398 -15.90 12.61 9.46
N PHE A 399 -16.34 13.67 8.83
CA PHE A 399 -17.72 14.10 8.89
C PHE A 399 -18.18 14.54 7.50
N ASN A 400 -19.33 14.02 7.05
CA ASN A 400 -20.02 14.49 5.86
C ASN A 400 -21.43 14.90 6.22
N THR A 401 -21.89 15.98 5.63
CA THR A 401 -23.32 16.30 5.62
C THR A 401 -23.75 16.66 4.21
N GLY A 402 -24.86 16.12 3.78
CA GLY A 402 -25.39 16.34 2.46
C GLY A 402 -26.87 16.63 2.51
N VAL A 403 -27.31 17.45 1.57
CA VAL A 403 -28.73 17.78 1.36
C VAL A 403 -29.10 17.52 -0.09
N ASP A 404 -30.13 16.74 -0.30
CA ASP A 404 -30.71 16.47 -1.61
C ASP A 404 -32.08 17.15 -1.70
N PHE A 405 -32.30 17.98 -2.74
CA PHE A 405 -33.53 18.64 -3.06
C PHE A 405 -34.15 18.02 -4.32
N ASP A 406 -35.37 17.53 -4.21
CA ASP A 406 -36.17 17.15 -5.37
C ASP A 406 -36.83 18.42 -5.95
N LEU A 407 -36.33 18.85 -7.11
CA LEU A 407 -36.79 20.03 -7.83
C LEU A 407 -37.76 19.66 -8.97
N SER A 408 -38.33 18.46 -8.96
CA SER A 408 -39.28 18.00 -9.97
C SER A 408 -40.54 18.90 -10.09
N GLY A 409 -40.83 19.68 -9.07
CA GLY A 409 -41.88 20.71 -9.12
C GLY A 409 -41.55 21.90 -10.04
N LEU A 410 -40.25 22.19 -10.25
CA LEU A 410 -39.79 23.23 -11.18
C LEU A 410 -39.56 22.64 -12.58
N LEU A 411 -38.88 21.52 -12.67
CA LEU A 411 -38.59 20.79 -13.90
C LEU A 411 -38.59 19.29 -13.62
N GLN A 412 -39.51 18.55 -14.24
CA GLN A 412 -39.65 17.12 -14.01
C GLN A 412 -38.34 16.39 -14.24
N GLY A 413 -37.83 15.69 -13.21
CA GLY A 413 -36.59 14.97 -13.22
C GLY A 413 -35.37 15.78 -12.82
N LEU A 414 -35.52 17.03 -12.38
CA LEU A 414 -34.47 17.87 -11.83
C LEU A 414 -34.30 17.62 -10.33
N ALA A 415 -33.06 17.50 -9.89
CA ALA A 415 -32.67 17.45 -8.48
C ALA A 415 -31.41 18.27 -8.24
N PHE A 416 -31.24 18.81 -7.03
CA PHE A 416 -30.01 19.45 -6.58
C PHE A 416 -29.50 18.71 -5.38
N LYS A 417 -28.19 18.44 -5.37
CA LYS A 417 -27.48 17.81 -4.25
C LYS A 417 -26.28 18.65 -3.85
N SER A 418 -26.11 18.87 -2.56
CA SER A 418 -24.92 19.50 -2.00
C SER A 418 -24.37 18.64 -0.89
N THR A 419 -23.03 18.53 -0.80
CA THR A 419 -22.35 17.79 0.27
C THR A 419 -21.13 18.58 0.75
N LEU A 420 -20.99 18.69 2.07
CA LEU A 420 -19.84 19.24 2.76
C LEU A 420 -19.14 18.12 3.53
N ALA A 421 -17.82 18.03 3.43
CA ALA A 421 -16.99 17.12 4.21
C ALA A 421 -15.94 17.87 5.00
N ILE A 422 -15.70 17.45 6.23
CA ILE A 422 -14.64 17.97 7.10
C ILE A 422 -13.97 16.77 7.78
N ASP A 423 -12.66 16.61 7.52
CA ASP A 423 -11.87 15.56 8.12
C ASP A 423 -10.73 16.17 8.92
N TYR A 424 -10.39 15.54 10.02
CA TYR A 424 -9.26 15.91 10.85
C TYR A 424 -8.51 14.67 11.32
N LEU A 425 -7.19 14.67 11.12
CA LEU A 425 -6.29 13.62 11.55
C LEU A 425 -5.16 14.24 12.37
N THR A 426 -4.84 13.64 13.50
CA THR A 426 -3.64 13.93 14.26
C THR A 426 -2.87 12.65 14.51
N SER A 427 -1.56 12.70 14.41
CA SER A 427 -0.68 11.65 14.87
C SER A 427 0.53 12.24 15.60
N PHE A 428 1.04 11.50 16.58
CA PHE A 428 2.24 11.84 17.30
C PHE A 428 2.80 10.60 17.99
N THR A 429 4.08 10.67 18.33
CA THR A 429 4.79 9.63 19.09
C THR A 429 5.03 10.13 20.50
N GLN A 430 4.59 9.35 21.49
CA GLN A 430 4.96 9.49 22.90
C GLN A 430 6.06 8.48 23.19
N ALA A 431 7.20 8.92 23.69
CA ALA A 431 8.31 8.05 24.01
C ALA A 431 8.88 8.34 25.41
N TYR A 432 9.24 7.27 26.10
CA TYR A 432 10.10 7.32 27.27
C TYR A 432 11.47 6.82 26.85
N ASN A 433 12.43 7.73 26.75
CA ASN A 433 13.79 7.42 26.34
C ASN A 433 14.66 7.28 27.57
N ASN A 434 15.03 6.06 27.92
CA ASN A 434 15.92 5.79 29.02
C ASN A 434 17.37 5.73 28.53
N ASN A 435 18.30 6.17 29.36
CA ASN A 435 19.70 5.83 29.23
C ASN A 435 19.97 4.55 30.03
N TYR A 436 20.89 3.76 29.56
CA TYR A 436 21.30 2.54 30.23
C TYR A 436 22.82 2.34 30.13
N ALA A 437 23.35 1.64 31.11
CA ALA A 437 24.74 1.19 31.09
C ALA A 437 24.82 -0.18 30.43
N VAL A 438 25.92 -0.41 29.68
CA VAL A 438 26.33 -1.72 29.21
C VAL A 438 27.71 -2.05 29.80
N TYR A 439 28.01 -3.32 29.89
CA TYR A 439 29.21 -3.79 30.55
C TYR A 439 30.03 -4.67 29.59
N GLU A 440 31.34 -4.48 29.60
CA GLU A 440 32.28 -5.33 28.91
C GLU A 440 33.08 -6.10 29.96
N ALA A 441 33.15 -7.43 29.78
CA ALA A 441 33.84 -8.31 30.72
C ALA A 441 35.30 -8.50 30.36
N GLY A 442 36.21 -8.24 31.30
CA GLY A 442 37.56 -8.72 31.25
C GLY A 442 37.61 -10.18 31.67
N TRP A 443 38.15 -11.05 30.81
CA TRP A 443 38.12 -12.48 31.03
C TRP A 443 39.50 -13.01 31.47
N ASN A 444 39.49 -13.87 32.50
CA ASN A 444 40.60 -14.63 32.96
C ASN A 444 40.28 -16.14 32.88
N ASN A 445 41.30 -16.96 32.72
CA ASN A 445 41.12 -18.41 32.81
C ASN A 445 41.97 -18.91 33.95
N TYR A 446 41.34 -19.35 35.01
CA TYR A 446 41.99 -19.90 36.18
C TYR A 446 41.68 -21.40 36.31
N ALA A 447 42.72 -22.22 36.31
CA ALA A 447 42.65 -23.67 36.39
C ALA A 447 41.66 -24.32 35.40
N GLY A 448 41.56 -23.76 34.18
CA GLY A 448 40.66 -24.26 33.14
C GLY A 448 39.21 -23.71 33.20
N TYR A 449 38.90 -22.84 34.13
CA TYR A 449 37.59 -22.22 34.29
C TYR A 449 37.68 -20.74 33.89
N ASP A 450 36.76 -20.30 33.03
CA ASP A 450 36.64 -18.88 32.68
C ASP A 450 35.96 -18.13 33.83
N GLN A 451 36.59 -17.04 34.23
CA GLN A 451 36.06 -16.10 35.23
C GLN A 451 36.16 -14.68 34.69
N ILE A 452 35.27 -13.80 35.16
CA ILE A 452 35.33 -12.38 34.84
C ILE A 452 36.19 -11.69 35.91
N SER A 453 37.37 -11.21 35.48
CA SER A 453 38.33 -10.54 36.34
C SER A 453 38.01 -9.09 36.61
N GLY A 454 37.08 -8.51 35.90
CA GLY A 454 36.62 -7.13 36.06
C GLY A 454 35.60 -6.73 34.99
N LEU A 455 34.87 -5.68 35.28
CA LEU A 455 33.89 -5.08 34.35
C LEU A 455 34.31 -3.66 33.97
N THR A 456 34.22 -3.36 32.71
CA THR A 456 34.26 -1.97 32.21
C THR A 456 32.82 -1.51 31.95
N LYS A 457 32.41 -0.44 32.61
CA LYS A 457 31.07 0.16 32.44
C LYS A 457 31.10 1.25 31.37
N TYR A 458 30.16 1.22 30.47
CA TYR A 458 29.90 2.27 29.47
C TYR A 458 28.48 2.82 29.64
N GLY A 459 28.38 4.13 29.67
CA GLY A 459 27.10 4.82 29.89
C GLY A 459 26.63 4.80 31.35
N ASP A 460 25.48 5.41 31.61
CA ASP A 460 24.87 5.49 32.92
C ASP A 460 23.39 5.18 32.86
N ASP A 461 22.91 4.48 33.89
CA ASP A 461 21.50 4.17 34.03
C ASP A 461 20.70 5.40 34.45
N SER A 462 19.78 5.85 33.61
CA SER A 462 18.80 6.85 34.02
C SER A 462 17.44 6.59 33.38
N LYS A 463 16.42 6.53 34.22
CA LYS A 463 15.03 6.41 33.74
C LYS A 463 14.47 7.81 33.53
N THR A 464 13.99 8.07 32.31
CA THR A 464 13.29 9.33 32.02
C THR A 464 11.91 9.30 32.66
N GLY A 465 11.70 10.21 33.63
CA GLY A 465 10.37 10.42 34.21
C GLY A 465 9.44 11.27 33.36
N ALA A 466 9.97 11.91 32.30
CA ALA A 466 9.24 12.79 31.41
C ALA A 466 8.95 12.13 30.08
N GLU A 467 7.72 12.29 29.61
CA GLU A 467 7.29 11.87 28.28
C GLU A 467 7.83 12.81 27.20
N ASN A 468 8.47 12.25 26.19
CA ASN A 468 8.89 12.99 24.99
C ASN A 468 7.84 12.83 23.89
N ILE A 469 7.26 13.95 23.44
CA ILE A 469 6.32 13.97 22.33
C ILE A 469 7.07 14.44 21.07
N SER A 470 7.07 13.61 20.06
CA SER A 470 7.73 13.86 18.78
C SER A 470 6.85 13.45 17.60
N SER A 471 7.31 13.75 16.38
CA SER A 471 6.64 13.39 15.13
C SER A 471 5.18 13.84 15.09
N SER A 472 4.91 15.02 15.65
CA SER A 472 3.56 15.59 15.65
C SER A 472 3.15 15.97 14.23
N TYR A 473 2.07 15.38 13.77
CA TYR A 473 1.52 15.61 12.44
C TYR A 473 0.01 15.84 12.54
N TYR A 474 -0.49 16.80 11.78
CA TYR A 474 -1.92 16.96 11.56
C TYR A 474 -2.23 17.08 10.07
N ARG A 475 -3.42 16.62 9.70
CA ARG A 475 -4.01 16.81 8.39
C ARG A 475 -5.46 17.22 8.54
N GLN A 476 -5.86 18.29 7.87
CA GLN A 476 -7.24 18.74 7.77
C GLN A 476 -7.65 18.71 6.30
N ASN A 477 -8.82 18.15 6.03
CA ASN A 477 -9.42 18.15 4.70
C ASN A 477 -10.81 18.80 4.81
N ILE A 478 -11.06 19.82 4.00
CA ILE A 478 -12.36 20.45 3.84
C ILE A 478 -12.73 20.31 2.37
N ALA A 479 -13.88 19.71 2.09
CA ALA A 479 -14.31 19.47 0.73
C ALA A 479 -15.80 19.81 0.56
N PHE A 480 -16.14 20.27 -0.62
CA PHE A 480 -17.49 20.68 -0.99
C PHE A 480 -17.84 20.17 -2.39
N SER A 481 -19.07 19.71 -2.56
CA SER A 481 -19.66 19.47 -3.87
C SER A 481 -21.09 20.02 -3.93
N GLY A 482 -21.43 20.65 -5.04
CA GLY A 482 -22.79 21.05 -5.36
C GLY A 482 -23.12 20.65 -6.78
N GLN A 483 -24.22 19.97 -6.99
CA GLN A 483 -24.57 19.45 -8.32
C GLN A 483 -26.07 19.55 -8.61
N PHE A 484 -26.36 19.91 -9.87
CA PHE A 484 -27.69 19.72 -10.45
C PHE A 484 -27.68 18.43 -11.26
N ASN A 485 -28.67 17.59 -11.01
CA ASN A 485 -28.89 16.35 -11.75
C ASN A 485 -30.23 16.43 -12.44
N TYR A 486 -30.22 16.15 -13.73
CA TYR A 486 -31.46 16.03 -14.53
C TYR A 486 -31.52 14.58 -15.04
N ASN A 487 -32.66 13.93 -14.88
CA ASN A 487 -32.91 12.59 -15.40
C ASN A 487 -34.36 12.46 -15.84
N ARG A 488 -34.57 12.23 -17.13
CA ARG A 488 -35.89 12.09 -17.69
C ARG A 488 -35.92 11.15 -18.89
N THR A 489 -36.99 10.36 -18.93
CA THR A 489 -37.33 9.56 -20.12
C THR A 489 -38.41 10.31 -20.92
N PHE A 490 -38.11 10.58 -22.19
CA PHE A 490 -39.06 11.17 -23.14
C PHE A 490 -39.61 10.06 -24.03
N GLY A 491 -40.95 10.08 -24.21
CA GLY A 491 -41.62 8.96 -24.82
C GLY A 491 -41.37 7.67 -24.00
N LYS A 492 -41.06 6.58 -24.68
CA LYS A 492 -40.70 5.28 -24.02
C LYS A 492 -39.25 4.94 -24.12
N ASN A 493 -38.50 5.59 -25.01
CA ASN A 493 -37.20 5.08 -25.45
C ASN A 493 -36.05 6.10 -25.34
N HIS A 494 -36.33 7.38 -25.10
CA HIS A 494 -35.31 8.42 -25.05
C HIS A 494 -34.96 8.78 -23.60
N ASN A 495 -33.89 8.26 -23.09
CA ASN A 495 -33.39 8.56 -21.74
C ASN A 495 -32.32 9.62 -21.83
N VAL A 496 -32.54 10.74 -21.15
CA VAL A 496 -31.61 11.87 -21.08
C VAL A 496 -31.22 12.08 -19.63
N SER A 497 -29.92 12.13 -19.35
CA SER A 497 -29.43 12.55 -18.06
C SER A 497 -28.34 13.62 -18.22
N GLY A 498 -28.37 14.59 -17.29
CA GLY A 498 -27.35 15.63 -17.22
C GLY A 498 -26.91 15.87 -15.80
N THR A 499 -25.64 16.18 -15.61
CA THR A 499 -25.05 16.58 -14.33
C THR A 499 -24.20 17.82 -14.53
N LEU A 500 -24.52 18.90 -13.83
CA LEU A 500 -23.67 20.09 -13.71
C LEU A 500 -23.12 20.10 -12.28
N LEU A 501 -21.81 20.10 -12.10
CA LEU A 501 -21.12 19.89 -10.84
C LEU A 501 -20.13 21.02 -10.55
N GLY A 502 -20.17 21.57 -9.34
CA GLY A 502 -19.07 22.27 -8.73
C GLY A 502 -18.44 21.37 -7.64
N TYR A 503 -17.15 21.11 -7.73
CA TYR A 503 -16.43 20.25 -6.78
C TYR A 503 -15.09 20.88 -6.39
N GLY A 504 -14.78 20.82 -5.10
CA GLY A 504 -13.49 21.29 -4.63
C GLY A 504 -13.14 20.74 -3.25
N PHE A 505 -11.85 20.73 -2.96
CA PHE A 505 -11.32 20.41 -1.64
C PHE A 505 -10.03 21.18 -1.34
N HIS A 506 -9.80 21.33 -0.04
CA HIS A 506 -8.61 21.95 0.53
C HIS A 506 -8.03 21.01 1.58
N ILE A 507 -6.75 20.61 1.39
CA ILE A 507 -6.02 19.78 2.34
C ILE A 507 -4.88 20.60 2.91
N GLY A 508 -4.90 20.81 4.24
CA GLY A 508 -3.83 21.38 5.03
C GLY A 508 -3.11 20.31 5.84
N GLU A 509 -1.78 20.35 5.84
CA GLU A 509 -0.92 19.40 6.56
C GLU A 509 0.18 20.14 7.33
N SER A 510 0.70 19.49 8.40
CA SER A 510 1.88 19.99 9.11
C SER A 510 3.06 20.15 8.15
N GLU A 511 3.87 21.18 8.37
CA GLU A 511 5.14 21.42 7.67
C GLU A 511 5.01 21.65 6.15
N VAL A 512 3.79 21.59 5.60
CA VAL A 512 3.51 21.87 4.19
C VAL A 512 2.99 23.31 4.05
N TYR A 513 3.84 24.19 3.52
CA TYR A 513 3.47 25.59 3.31
C TYR A 513 2.37 25.75 2.26
N HIS A 514 2.55 25.15 1.10
CA HIS A 514 1.56 25.18 0.02
C HIS A 514 0.55 24.04 0.14
N LYS A 515 -0.66 24.38 0.55
CA LYS A 515 -1.75 23.43 0.75
C LYS A 515 -2.19 22.79 -0.57
N THR A 516 -2.70 21.56 -0.52
CA THR A 516 -3.25 20.89 -1.68
C THR A 516 -4.68 21.35 -1.92
N ASN A 517 -4.90 22.02 -3.05
CA ASN A 517 -6.22 22.52 -3.44
C ASN A 517 -6.68 21.86 -4.73
N ASN A 518 -7.98 21.67 -4.86
CA ASN A 518 -8.63 21.29 -6.11
C ASN A 518 -9.92 22.08 -6.26
N ALA A 519 -10.16 22.57 -7.46
CA ALA A 519 -11.44 23.19 -7.81
C ALA A 519 -11.73 22.90 -9.28
N ASN A 520 -12.91 22.40 -9.57
CA ASN A 520 -13.36 22.17 -10.94
C ASN A 520 -14.88 22.31 -11.10
N LEU A 521 -15.27 22.71 -12.31
CA LEU A 521 -16.63 22.63 -12.79
C LEU A 521 -16.73 21.44 -13.73
N GLY A 522 -17.69 20.55 -13.50
CA GLY A 522 -17.94 19.36 -14.30
C GLY A 522 -19.27 19.45 -15.02
N LEU A 523 -19.31 18.99 -16.27
CA LEU A 523 -20.54 18.82 -17.04
C LEU A 523 -20.56 17.41 -17.62
N GLN A 524 -21.66 16.70 -17.40
CA GLN A 524 -21.93 15.42 -18.06
C GLN A 524 -23.30 15.47 -18.70
N LEU A 525 -23.37 15.04 -19.95
CA LEU A 525 -24.60 14.86 -20.70
C LEU A 525 -24.62 13.45 -21.26
N ALA A 526 -25.58 12.65 -20.81
CA ALA A 526 -25.72 11.27 -21.25
C ALA A 526 -27.09 11.05 -21.88
N TYR A 527 -27.07 10.31 -22.96
CA TYR A 527 -28.28 9.93 -23.72
C TYR A 527 -28.24 8.44 -24.03
N ASN A 528 -29.35 7.76 -23.83
CA ASN A 528 -29.53 6.43 -24.39
C ASN A 528 -30.86 6.31 -25.11
N PHE A 529 -30.86 5.65 -26.24
CA PHE A 529 -32.05 5.33 -27.01
C PHE A 529 -32.42 3.86 -26.80
N ALA A 530 -33.58 3.63 -26.20
CA ALA A 530 -34.15 2.30 -25.95
C ALA A 530 -33.21 1.35 -25.18
N GLN A 531 -32.24 1.87 -24.42
CA GLN A 531 -31.14 1.11 -23.80
C GLN A 531 -30.29 0.33 -24.80
N LYS A 532 -30.23 0.76 -26.06
CA LYS A 532 -29.55 0.13 -27.17
C LYS A 532 -28.33 0.92 -27.65
N TYR A 533 -28.52 2.22 -27.86
CA TYR A 533 -27.47 3.14 -28.27
C TYR A 533 -27.23 4.15 -27.16
N TYR A 534 -25.99 4.36 -26.84
CA TYR A 534 -25.56 5.22 -25.76
C TYR A 534 -24.55 6.26 -26.22
N ALA A 535 -24.67 7.46 -25.72
CA ALA A 535 -23.66 8.52 -25.86
C ALA A 535 -23.53 9.29 -24.56
N ASP A 536 -22.31 9.52 -24.09
CA ASP A 536 -22.00 10.29 -22.89
C ASP A 536 -20.89 11.29 -23.23
N PHE A 537 -21.17 12.55 -23.03
CA PHE A 537 -20.20 13.63 -23.06
C PHE A 537 -19.90 14.06 -21.65
N SER A 538 -18.67 13.93 -21.21
CA SER A 538 -18.22 14.38 -19.90
C SER A 538 -17.06 15.36 -20.04
N SER A 539 -17.06 16.40 -19.22
CA SER A 539 -15.98 17.40 -19.25
C SER A 539 -15.75 18.00 -17.88
N ALA A 540 -14.53 18.48 -17.67
CA ALA A 540 -14.20 19.32 -16.52
C ALA A 540 -13.44 20.57 -16.98
N TYR A 541 -13.83 21.71 -16.40
CA TYR A 541 -13.06 22.95 -16.44
C TYR A 541 -12.29 23.04 -15.12
N ILE A 542 -10.98 22.99 -15.19
CA ILE A 542 -10.06 22.91 -14.04
C ILE A 542 -9.24 24.18 -13.90
N TYR A 543 -8.80 24.46 -12.69
CA TYR A 543 -7.92 25.57 -12.35
C TYR A 543 -6.77 25.09 -11.47
N SER A 544 -5.52 25.53 -11.80
CA SER A 544 -4.36 25.27 -10.96
C SER A 544 -3.48 26.52 -10.82
N ALA A 545 -3.25 26.92 -9.58
CA ALA A 545 -2.35 28.04 -9.24
C ALA A 545 -0.85 27.69 -9.39
N LYS A 546 -0.52 26.44 -9.71
CA LYS A 546 0.86 26.01 -9.98
C LYS A 546 1.40 26.51 -11.32
N LEU A 547 0.52 26.97 -12.22
CA LEU A 547 0.83 27.42 -13.56
C LEU A 547 0.85 28.96 -13.69
N PRO A 548 1.48 29.50 -14.73
CA PRO A 548 1.49 30.92 -15.02
C PRO A 548 0.07 31.49 -15.20
N GLU A 549 -0.12 32.76 -14.95
CA GLU A 549 -1.43 33.40 -14.88
C GLU A 549 -2.27 33.18 -16.13
N GLY A 550 -1.73 33.21 -17.31
CA GLY A 550 -2.44 32.97 -18.57
C GLY A 550 -2.84 31.49 -18.80
N ASN A 551 -2.21 30.54 -18.09
CA ASN A 551 -2.32 29.10 -18.34
C ASN A 551 -2.94 28.31 -17.17
N ARG A 552 -3.51 29.00 -16.18
CA ARG A 552 -4.07 28.37 -14.95
C ARG A 552 -5.35 27.58 -15.15
N ALA A 553 -6.04 27.78 -16.27
CA ALA A 553 -7.32 27.13 -16.56
C ALA A 553 -7.22 26.22 -17.78
N ALA A 554 -7.92 25.09 -17.74
CA ALA A 554 -7.97 24.17 -18.88
C ALA A 554 -9.31 23.43 -18.95
N PHE A 555 -9.70 23.11 -20.19
CA PHE A 555 -10.91 22.32 -20.47
C PHE A 555 -10.53 20.90 -20.84
N SER A 556 -11.19 19.92 -20.22
CA SER A 556 -10.90 18.49 -20.32
C SER A 556 -12.14 17.74 -20.85
N PRO A 557 -12.35 17.67 -22.16
CA PRO A 557 -13.49 16.99 -22.77
C PRO A 557 -13.24 15.50 -22.98
N THR A 558 -14.30 14.70 -22.78
CA THR A 558 -14.34 13.27 -23.08
C THR A 558 -15.67 12.89 -23.73
N LEU A 559 -15.63 11.94 -24.66
CA LEU A 559 -16.80 11.37 -25.29
C LEU A 559 -16.76 9.85 -25.13
N SER A 560 -17.88 9.26 -24.77
CA SER A 560 -18.06 7.81 -24.69
C SER A 560 -19.31 7.42 -25.47
N ILE A 561 -19.22 6.33 -26.22
CA ILE A 561 -20.35 5.75 -26.95
C ILE A 561 -20.50 4.28 -26.59
N GLY A 562 -21.70 3.76 -26.70
CA GLY A 562 -22.01 2.37 -26.45
C GLY A 562 -23.10 1.84 -27.38
N TRP A 563 -22.99 0.59 -27.72
CA TRP A 563 -23.96 -0.13 -28.51
C TRP A 563 -24.24 -1.50 -27.90
N ARG A 564 -25.48 -1.72 -27.47
CA ARG A 564 -25.94 -3.02 -27.00
C ARG A 564 -26.41 -3.84 -28.21
N ILE A 565 -25.48 -4.62 -28.79
CA ILE A 565 -25.67 -5.36 -30.02
C ILE A 565 -26.72 -6.47 -29.84
N SER A 566 -26.79 -7.07 -28.63
CA SER A 566 -27.78 -8.11 -28.31
C SER A 566 -29.22 -7.69 -28.47
N GLU A 567 -29.51 -6.37 -28.41
CA GLU A 567 -30.88 -5.82 -28.65
C GLU A 567 -31.19 -5.59 -30.12
N GLU A 568 -30.27 -5.90 -31.03
CA GLU A 568 -30.52 -5.80 -32.48
C GLU A 568 -31.31 -7.01 -33.00
N ASN A 569 -32.15 -6.75 -33.99
CA ASN A 569 -33.06 -7.78 -34.52
C ASN A 569 -32.31 -9.03 -35.03
N PHE A 570 -31.07 -8.91 -35.46
CA PHE A 570 -30.25 -10.01 -35.95
C PHE A 570 -29.58 -10.84 -34.83
N LEU A 571 -29.51 -10.34 -33.58
CA LEU A 571 -28.98 -11.07 -32.41
C LEU A 571 -30.04 -11.37 -31.35
N LYS A 572 -31.15 -10.64 -31.31
CA LYS A 572 -32.14 -10.70 -30.24
C LYS A 572 -32.74 -12.14 -30.04
N ASP A 573 -32.83 -12.92 -31.11
CA ASP A 573 -33.36 -14.27 -31.08
C ASP A 573 -32.28 -15.36 -30.96
N VAL A 574 -31.01 -14.98 -30.77
CA VAL A 574 -29.91 -15.92 -30.57
C VAL A 574 -29.84 -16.31 -29.10
N SER A 575 -30.42 -17.46 -28.76
CA SER A 575 -30.52 -17.95 -27.37
C SER A 575 -29.20 -18.15 -26.61
N ALA A 576 -28.09 -18.18 -27.33
CA ALA A 576 -26.76 -18.31 -26.74
C ALA A 576 -26.19 -16.95 -26.19
N ILE A 577 -26.79 -15.82 -26.60
CA ILE A 577 -26.32 -14.48 -26.24
C ILE A 577 -27.36 -13.80 -25.36
N ASP A 578 -27.10 -13.69 -24.06
CA ASP A 578 -28.03 -13.05 -23.13
C ASP A 578 -27.84 -11.52 -23.14
N ASN A 579 -26.62 -11.07 -23.18
CA ASN A 579 -26.27 -9.66 -23.31
C ASN A 579 -24.94 -9.50 -24.02
N LEU A 580 -24.83 -8.51 -24.91
CA LEU A 580 -23.60 -8.12 -25.56
C LEU A 580 -23.58 -6.63 -25.83
N LYS A 581 -22.61 -5.92 -25.25
CA LYS A 581 -22.41 -4.49 -25.43
C LYS A 581 -20.97 -4.18 -25.77
N ILE A 582 -20.75 -3.31 -26.73
CA ILE A 582 -19.47 -2.71 -27.04
C ILE A 582 -19.49 -1.22 -26.71
N THR A 583 -18.34 -0.72 -26.31
CA THR A 583 -18.16 0.69 -25.92
C THR A 583 -16.88 1.24 -26.51
N ALA A 584 -16.86 2.53 -26.74
CA ALA A 584 -15.64 3.24 -27.09
C ALA A 584 -15.64 4.60 -26.36
N SER A 585 -14.49 5.04 -25.93
CA SER A 585 -14.31 6.36 -25.32
C SER A 585 -13.02 7.00 -25.77
N ALA A 586 -13.05 8.34 -25.92
CA ALA A 586 -11.87 9.13 -26.23
C ALA A 586 -11.94 10.48 -25.55
N GLY A 587 -10.78 11.06 -25.23
CA GLY A 587 -10.75 12.39 -24.63
C GLY A 587 -9.37 12.86 -24.19
N ILE A 588 -9.39 14.01 -23.51
CA ILE A 588 -8.20 14.67 -22.98
C ILE A 588 -8.48 15.08 -21.56
N LEU A 589 -7.61 14.74 -20.63
CA LEU A 589 -7.59 15.27 -19.27
C LEU A 589 -6.32 16.06 -19.02
N ASN A 590 -6.50 17.33 -18.67
CA ASN A 590 -5.41 18.17 -18.20
C ASN A 590 -5.16 17.87 -16.72
N THR A 591 -3.89 17.84 -16.29
CA THR A 591 -3.54 17.47 -14.92
C THR A 591 -2.40 18.34 -14.37
N ASP A 592 -2.45 18.62 -13.08
CA ASP A 592 -1.37 19.26 -12.32
C ASP A 592 -0.73 18.32 -11.28
N LEU A 593 -1.05 17.03 -11.34
CA LEU A 593 -0.59 16.04 -10.39
C LEU A 593 0.95 15.91 -10.38
N ASP A 594 1.55 15.93 -11.56
CA ASP A 594 2.99 15.75 -11.73
C ASP A 594 3.76 17.08 -11.70
N ILE A 595 3.08 18.19 -11.40
CA ILE A 595 3.73 19.47 -11.08
C ILE A 595 4.12 19.45 -9.62
N SER A 596 5.41 19.27 -9.35
CA SER A 596 5.93 18.97 -8.02
C SER A 596 5.70 20.09 -7.00
N THR A 597 5.83 21.36 -7.44
CA THR A 597 5.70 22.52 -6.56
C THR A 597 5.12 23.73 -7.29
N TYR A 598 4.76 24.75 -6.53
CA TYR A 598 4.29 26.03 -7.05
C TYR A 598 5.45 26.86 -7.65
N TYR A 599 5.10 27.74 -8.58
CA TYR A 599 6.02 28.74 -9.16
C TYR A 599 7.22 28.14 -9.91
N LEU A 600 7.13 26.92 -10.44
CA LEU A 600 8.20 26.36 -11.27
C LEU A 600 8.50 27.20 -12.51
N TYR A 601 7.53 27.98 -12.98
CA TYR A 601 7.63 28.89 -14.12
C TYR A 601 8.40 30.17 -13.83
N GLN A 602 8.70 30.46 -12.55
CA GLN A 602 9.43 31.65 -12.13
C GLN A 602 10.89 31.35 -11.82
N GLY A 603 11.77 32.27 -12.19
CA GLY A 603 13.16 32.28 -11.74
C GLY A 603 13.22 32.31 -10.21
N TYR A 604 14.17 31.61 -9.66
CA TYR A 604 14.25 31.39 -8.22
C TYR A 604 15.68 31.47 -7.73
N TYR A 605 15.86 32.18 -6.62
CA TYR A 605 17.13 32.35 -5.94
C TYR A 605 17.03 31.84 -4.51
N THR A 606 18.07 31.16 -4.04
CA THR A 606 18.22 30.76 -2.64
C THR A 606 19.44 31.39 -2.02
N TYR A 607 19.32 31.76 -0.74
CA TYR A 607 20.46 32.16 0.05
C TYR A 607 21.37 30.95 0.32
N ASN A 608 22.66 31.09 0.04
CA ASN A 608 23.62 30.01 0.22
C ASN A 608 24.51 30.31 1.45
N ASN A 609 24.24 29.58 2.53
CA ASN A 609 24.99 29.72 3.78
C ASN A 609 26.43 29.15 3.73
N ALA A 610 26.72 28.32 2.75
CA ALA A 610 28.01 27.65 2.62
C ALA A 610 29.01 28.41 1.70
N ALA A 611 28.50 29.30 0.84
CA ALA A 611 29.35 30.03 -0.11
C ALA A 611 29.61 31.45 0.42
N TRP A 612 30.83 31.68 0.85
CA TRP A 612 31.30 32.95 1.35
C TRP A 612 32.26 33.58 0.35
N TYR A 613 32.02 34.81 0.04
CA TYR A 613 32.91 35.61 -0.82
C TYR A 613 33.42 36.83 -0.06
N SER A 614 34.70 37.12 -0.23
CA SER A 614 35.29 38.37 0.28
C SER A 614 35.26 39.42 -0.82
N TRP A 615 34.28 40.31 -0.73
CA TRP A 615 34.09 41.34 -1.75
C TRP A 615 34.87 42.61 -1.45
N LYS A 616 35.07 42.91 -0.18
CA LYS A 616 35.73 44.15 0.27
C LYS A 616 36.27 43.98 1.69
N ASP A 617 37.47 44.45 1.91
CA ASP A 617 38.13 44.57 3.23
C ASP A 617 38.13 43.27 4.06
N GLY A 618 38.18 42.13 3.40
CA GLY A 618 38.23 40.82 4.08
C GLY A 618 36.91 40.36 4.72
N GLN A 619 35.82 41.10 4.53
CA GLN A 619 34.51 40.69 5.03
C GLN A 619 33.90 39.61 4.15
N LEU A 620 33.48 38.55 4.77
CA LEU A 620 32.78 37.43 4.08
C LEU A 620 31.31 37.79 3.95
N VAL A 621 30.78 37.64 2.74
CA VAL A 621 29.37 37.86 2.40
C VAL A 621 28.83 36.59 1.79
N HIS A 622 27.64 36.18 2.20
CA HIS A 622 26.95 35.01 1.63
C HIS A 622 26.55 35.27 0.17
N SER A 623 26.61 34.21 -0.64
CA SER A 623 26.12 34.26 -2.01
C SER A 623 24.65 33.86 -2.14
N PHE A 624 24.11 34.10 -3.30
CA PHE A 624 22.79 33.61 -3.70
C PHE A 624 22.95 32.62 -4.86
N ASP A 625 22.31 31.46 -4.71
CA ASP A 625 22.23 30.48 -5.80
C ASP A 625 21.02 30.78 -6.67
N ARG A 626 21.22 30.91 -7.96
CA ARG A 626 20.14 30.89 -8.94
C ARG A 626 19.82 29.46 -9.30
N ARG A 627 18.57 29.06 -9.09
CA ARG A 627 18.16 27.67 -9.21
C ARG A 627 17.52 27.34 -10.55
N ARG A 628 16.96 28.33 -11.25
CA ARG A 628 16.29 28.16 -12.54
C ARG A 628 15.98 29.48 -13.24
N GLY A 629 15.77 29.38 -14.58
CA GLY A 629 15.21 30.47 -15.39
C GLY A 629 13.69 30.55 -15.34
N ASN A 630 13.12 31.55 -16.02
CA ASN A 630 11.68 31.76 -16.16
C ASN A 630 11.12 30.98 -17.37
N ASN A 631 9.87 30.50 -17.25
CA ASN A 631 9.08 30.02 -18.37
C ASN A 631 7.59 30.30 -18.14
N PHE A 632 7.07 31.37 -18.69
CA PHE A 632 5.67 31.75 -18.56
C PHE A 632 4.73 31.06 -19.56
N ASP A 633 5.28 30.25 -20.49
CA ASP A 633 4.54 29.45 -21.47
C ASP A 633 4.19 28.04 -20.94
N MET A 634 4.58 27.75 -19.70
CA MET A 634 4.32 26.45 -19.07
C MET A 634 2.83 26.16 -18.97
N THR A 635 2.41 24.95 -19.39
CA THR A 635 1.00 24.54 -19.45
C THR A 635 0.75 23.24 -18.67
N PHE A 636 -0.52 22.81 -18.61
CA PHE A 636 -0.87 21.52 -18.04
C PHE A 636 -0.27 20.36 -18.82
N PRO A 637 0.36 19.37 -18.16
CA PRO A 637 0.48 18.04 -18.73
C PRO A 637 -0.90 17.46 -19.08
N GLN A 638 -0.97 16.67 -20.16
CA GLN A 638 -2.22 16.14 -20.70
C GLN A 638 -2.19 14.62 -20.80
N ARG A 639 -3.18 13.96 -20.19
CA ARG A 639 -3.50 12.57 -20.51
C ARG A 639 -4.49 12.56 -21.70
N ARG A 640 -4.08 11.92 -22.79
CA ARG A 640 -4.91 11.67 -23.97
C ARG A 640 -5.15 10.17 -24.07
N GLU A 641 -6.40 9.75 -24.25
CA GLU A 641 -6.72 8.32 -24.22
C GLU A 641 -7.81 7.95 -25.18
N ILE A 642 -7.67 6.76 -25.74
CA ILE A 642 -8.72 6.02 -26.45
C ILE A 642 -8.86 4.67 -25.76
N ASN A 643 -10.10 4.27 -25.51
CA ASN A 643 -10.44 3.00 -24.88
C ASN A 643 -11.59 2.33 -25.63
N PHE A 644 -11.48 1.01 -25.83
CA PHE A 644 -12.52 0.16 -26.40
C PHE A 644 -12.90 -0.90 -25.37
N GLY A 645 -14.18 -1.04 -25.11
CA GLY A 645 -14.74 -1.99 -24.17
C GLY A 645 -15.69 -2.99 -24.81
N ILE A 646 -15.72 -4.19 -24.27
CA ILE A 646 -16.71 -5.21 -24.58
C ILE A 646 -17.18 -5.82 -23.26
N GLU A 647 -18.49 -6.03 -23.12
CA GLU A 647 -19.05 -6.78 -21.99
C GLU A 647 -20.26 -7.59 -22.43
N GLY A 648 -20.47 -8.70 -21.76
CA GLY A 648 -21.63 -9.53 -22.07
C GLY A 648 -21.80 -10.73 -21.17
N SER A 649 -22.90 -11.43 -21.43
CA SER A 649 -23.18 -12.75 -20.85
C SER A 649 -23.73 -13.71 -21.92
N LEU A 650 -23.41 -14.97 -21.76
CA LEU A 650 -23.74 -16.03 -22.69
C LEU A 650 -24.34 -17.26 -21.96
N LEU A 651 -25.18 -17.98 -22.65
CA LEU A 651 -25.71 -19.31 -22.24
C LEU A 651 -26.46 -19.24 -20.90
N ASN A 652 -27.41 -18.35 -20.76
CA ASN A 652 -28.20 -18.06 -19.54
C ASN A 652 -27.29 -17.68 -18.36
N ASP A 653 -26.44 -16.69 -18.58
CA ASP A 653 -25.46 -16.14 -17.60
C ASP A 653 -24.43 -17.20 -17.10
N PHE A 654 -24.30 -18.33 -17.82
CA PHE A 654 -23.25 -19.28 -17.51
C PHE A 654 -21.86 -18.67 -17.69
N ILE A 655 -21.64 -17.89 -18.74
CA ILE A 655 -20.39 -17.16 -19.01
C ILE A 655 -20.68 -15.68 -18.97
N GLY A 656 -20.11 -14.99 -17.99
CA GLY A 656 -20.03 -13.53 -17.96
C GLY A 656 -18.63 -13.06 -18.34
N PHE A 657 -18.52 -12.04 -19.19
CA PHE A 657 -17.24 -11.51 -19.59
C PHE A 657 -17.25 -9.98 -19.70
N SER A 658 -16.09 -9.38 -19.49
CA SER A 658 -15.83 -7.98 -19.81
C SER A 658 -14.36 -7.81 -20.18
N GLY A 659 -14.07 -6.81 -21.00
CA GLY A 659 -12.70 -6.46 -21.36
C GLY A 659 -12.62 -5.04 -21.86
N ASN A 660 -11.45 -4.42 -21.66
CA ASN A 660 -11.13 -3.09 -22.16
C ASN A 660 -9.75 -3.13 -22.80
N ALA A 661 -9.60 -2.52 -23.96
CA ALA A 661 -8.31 -2.25 -24.58
C ALA A 661 -8.10 -0.74 -24.61
N PHE A 662 -6.94 -0.29 -24.17
CA PHE A 662 -6.65 1.14 -24.01
C PHE A 662 -5.31 1.54 -24.62
N PHE A 663 -5.29 2.75 -25.11
CA PHE A 663 -4.08 3.48 -25.50
C PHE A 663 -4.13 4.88 -24.87
N SER A 664 -3.14 5.19 -24.06
CA SER A 664 -3.07 6.43 -23.29
C SER A 664 -1.69 7.07 -23.45
N GLN A 665 -1.66 8.37 -23.69
CA GLN A 665 -0.44 9.17 -23.73
C GLN A 665 -0.51 10.26 -22.66
N THR A 666 0.57 10.46 -21.92
CA THR A 666 0.79 11.66 -21.11
C THR A 666 1.77 12.55 -21.83
N LYS A 667 1.32 13.74 -22.24
CA LYS A 667 2.12 14.70 -22.98
C LYS A 667 2.47 15.91 -22.13
N GLY A 668 3.71 16.40 -22.29
CA GLY A 668 4.16 17.64 -21.69
C GLY A 668 4.42 17.53 -20.20
N ASN A 669 4.94 16.40 -19.72
CA ASN A 669 5.48 16.33 -18.36
C ASN A 669 6.55 17.39 -18.17
N ILE A 670 6.51 18.07 -17.01
CA ILE A 670 7.37 19.21 -16.74
C ILE A 670 8.71 18.72 -16.21
N VAL A 671 9.78 19.11 -16.89
CA VAL A 671 11.17 18.78 -16.54
C VAL A 671 12.05 20.01 -16.64
N GLN A 672 13.17 20.01 -15.92
CA GLN A 672 14.27 20.95 -16.11
C GLN A 672 15.32 20.25 -16.99
N PRO A 673 15.37 20.55 -18.30
CA PRO A 673 16.12 19.74 -19.28
C PRO A 673 17.59 20.20 -19.36
N THR A 674 18.34 19.95 -18.28
CA THR A 674 19.74 20.38 -18.19
C THR A 674 20.62 19.86 -19.32
N SER A 675 20.33 18.68 -19.83
CA SER A 675 21.06 18.05 -20.94
C SER A 675 20.79 18.66 -22.31
N LEU A 676 19.71 19.43 -22.49
CA LEU A 676 19.39 20.12 -23.75
C LEU A 676 20.02 21.51 -23.86
N TYR A 677 20.62 22.00 -22.78
CA TYR A 677 21.20 23.31 -22.72
C TYR A 677 22.73 23.26 -22.60
N PRO A 678 23.45 24.26 -23.07
CA PRO A 678 24.89 24.34 -22.89
C PRO A 678 25.28 24.31 -21.42
N ILE A 679 26.36 23.60 -21.09
CA ILE A 679 26.79 23.33 -19.71
C ILE A 679 27.03 24.62 -18.89
N TYR A 680 27.42 25.72 -19.53
CA TYR A 680 27.66 26.99 -18.85
C TYR A 680 26.38 27.67 -18.35
N LEU A 681 25.19 27.21 -18.75
CA LEU A 681 23.91 27.67 -18.22
C LEU A 681 23.51 27.00 -16.90
N SER A 682 24.29 26.02 -16.45
CA SER A 682 24.12 25.38 -15.15
C SER A 682 25.48 24.97 -14.59
N THR A 683 25.83 25.44 -13.42
CA THR A 683 27.09 25.12 -12.74
C THR A 683 26.82 24.38 -11.43
N GLY A 684 27.76 23.51 -11.00
CA GLY A 684 27.67 22.77 -9.75
C GLY A 684 27.96 23.63 -8.54
N TRP A 685 29.04 24.45 -8.62
CA TRP A 685 29.43 25.34 -7.53
C TRP A 685 30.20 26.56 -8.06
N PRO A 686 29.85 27.83 -7.68
CA PRO A 686 28.57 28.14 -7.00
C PRO A 686 27.38 27.69 -7.81
N VAL A 687 26.30 27.29 -7.15
CA VAL A 687 25.12 26.73 -7.84
C VAL A 687 24.43 27.82 -8.65
N TYR A 688 24.42 27.65 -9.95
CA TYR A 688 23.78 28.55 -10.88
C TYR A 688 23.08 27.78 -11.97
N SER A 689 21.82 28.10 -12.25
CA SER A 689 21.09 27.55 -13.38
C SER A 689 20.10 28.57 -13.92
N ASP A 690 20.23 28.87 -15.22
CA ASP A 690 19.25 29.63 -16.01
C ASP A 690 18.27 28.75 -16.75
N ILE A 691 18.42 27.45 -16.63
CA ILE A 691 17.60 26.48 -17.36
C ILE A 691 16.18 26.46 -16.76
N PRO A 692 15.15 26.80 -17.55
CA PRO A 692 13.77 26.79 -17.07
C PRO A 692 13.19 25.40 -17.01
N TYR A 693 12.10 25.24 -16.28
CA TYR A 693 11.21 24.08 -16.42
C TYR A 693 10.36 24.21 -17.68
N VAL A 694 10.25 23.14 -18.45
CA VAL A 694 9.48 23.09 -19.72
C VAL A 694 8.60 21.85 -19.79
N ASN A 695 7.53 21.92 -20.61
CA ASN A 695 6.70 20.77 -20.98
C ASN A 695 7.40 19.98 -22.08
N TYR A 696 8.14 18.91 -21.74
CA TYR A 696 8.95 18.19 -22.73
C TYR A 696 8.75 16.68 -22.73
N ASP A 697 8.87 16.02 -21.57
CA ASP A 697 8.82 14.56 -21.47
C ASP A 697 7.43 14.01 -21.75
N ASN A 698 7.38 12.91 -22.50
CA ASN A 698 6.12 12.26 -22.86
C ASN A 698 6.20 10.77 -22.56
N ASP A 699 5.07 10.24 -22.11
CA ASP A 699 4.88 8.82 -21.81
C ASP A 699 3.73 8.25 -22.62
N GLN A 700 3.79 6.96 -22.90
CA GLN A 700 2.63 6.24 -23.40
C GLN A 700 2.41 4.94 -22.62
N ARG A 701 1.15 4.52 -22.59
CA ARG A 701 0.69 3.28 -21.99
C ARG A 701 -0.32 2.63 -22.91
N ARG A 702 -0.17 1.34 -23.12
CA ARG A 702 -1.10 0.54 -23.93
C ARG A 702 -1.31 -0.83 -23.29
N GLY A 703 -2.49 -1.34 -23.43
CA GLY A 703 -2.78 -2.63 -22.83
C GLY A 703 -4.24 -3.02 -22.90
N PHE A 704 -4.57 -4.06 -22.20
CA PHE A 704 -5.94 -4.54 -22.04
C PHE A 704 -6.16 -5.14 -20.65
N ASP A 705 -7.38 -5.11 -20.20
CA ASP A 705 -7.86 -5.88 -19.07
C ASP A 705 -9.07 -6.72 -19.43
N PHE A 706 -9.28 -7.81 -18.70
CA PHE A 706 -10.40 -8.68 -18.91
C PHE A 706 -10.89 -9.33 -17.61
N SER A 707 -12.16 -9.72 -17.62
CA SER A 707 -12.79 -10.58 -16.61
C SER A 707 -13.60 -11.67 -17.31
N LEU A 708 -13.46 -12.90 -16.85
CA LEU A 708 -14.27 -14.05 -17.27
C LEU A 708 -14.84 -14.72 -16.02
N ASN A 709 -16.14 -14.91 -15.98
CA ASN A 709 -16.83 -15.55 -14.87
C ASN A 709 -17.68 -16.70 -15.40
N PHE A 710 -17.52 -17.87 -14.81
CA PHE A 710 -18.29 -19.09 -15.12
C PHE A 710 -19.14 -19.44 -13.90
N ASN A 711 -20.46 -19.49 -14.08
CA ASN A 711 -21.41 -19.80 -13.04
C ASN A 711 -22.24 -21.04 -13.45
N LYS A 712 -22.10 -22.14 -12.72
CA LYS A 712 -22.82 -23.36 -13.03
C LYS A 712 -23.22 -24.15 -11.79
N GLN A 713 -24.44 -24.63 -11.81
CA GLN A 713 -24.91 -25.64 -10.86
C GLN A 713 -24.56 -27.04 -11.41
N LEU A 714 -23.71 -27.76 -10.68
CA LEU A 714 -23.35 -29.15 -10.99
C LEU A 714 -23.89 -30.04 -9.86
N GLY A 715 -24.98 -30.75 -10.14
CA GLY A 715 -25.70 -31.50 -9.11
C GLY A 715 -26.19 -30.59 -7.98
N LYS A 716 -25.69 -30.84 -6.76
CA LYS A 716 -26.05 -30.05 -5.55
C LYS A 716 -25.03 -28.96 -5.21
N VAL A 717 -24.01 -28.78 -6.04
CA VAL A 717 -22.93 -27.80 -5.82
C VAL A 717 -23.04 -26.68 -6.84
N GLY A 718 -23.15 -25.45 -6.34
CA GLY A 718 -23.03 -24.24 -7.16
C GLY A 718 -21.58 -23.83 -7.28
N TRP A 719 -21.07 -23.74 -8.50
CA TRP A 719 -19.69 -23.32 -8.82
C TRP A 719 -19.67 -21.94 -9.44
N THR A 720 -18.77 -21.11 -8.95
CA THR A 720 -18.39 -19.86 -9.60
C THR A 720 -16.87 -19.85 -9.75
N LEU A 721 -16.38 -19.72 -10.98
CA LEU A 721 -14.98 -19.61 -11.30
C LEU A 721 -14.77 -18.29 -12.02
N GLY A 722 -13.94 -17.42 -11.46
CA GLY A 722 -13.61 -16.11 -12.02
C GLY A 722 -12.14 -16.01 -12.38
N PHE A 723 -11.87 -15.47 -13.56
CA PHE A 723 -10.54 -15.10 -14.04
C PHE A 723 -10.54 -13.60 -14.34
N ASN A 724 -9.56 -12.91 -13.81
CA ASN A 724 -9.30 -11.51 -14.11
C ASN A 724 -7.86 -11.37 -14.61
N GLY A 725 -7.63 -10.47 -15.53
CA GLY A 725 -6.28 -10.21 -16.00
C GLY A 725 -6.11 -8.80 -16.46
N THR A 726 -4.87 -8.36 -16.38
CA THR A 726 -4.43 -7.06 -16.92
C THR A 726 -3.06 -7.24 -17.52
N TYR A 727 -2.92 -6.82 -18.75
CA TYR A 727 -1.64 -6.70 -19.42
C TYR A 727 -1.44 -5.26 -19.90
N TYR A 728 -0.28 -4.69 -19.60
CA TYR A 728 0.06 -3.37 -20.09
C TYR A 728 1.55 -3.19 -20.32
N GLN A 729 1.86 -2.30 -21.25
CA GLN A 729 3.20 -1.81 -21.52
C GLN A 729 3.24 -0.32 -21.30
N THR A 730 4.33 0.14 -20.73
CA THR A 730 4.68 1.56 -20.60
C THR A 730 5.86 1.87 -21.49
N GLU A 731 5.94 3.10 -21.99
CA GLU A 731 7.03 3.54 -22.84
C GLU A 731 7.30 5.01 -22.65
N ALA A 732 8.56 5.39 -22.56
CA ALA A 732 9.01 6.76 -22.65
C ALA A 732 8.99 7.19 -24.12
N SER A 733 8.09 8.08 -24.51
CA SER A 733 7.98 8.55 -25.91
C SER A 733 8.95 9.66 -26.24
N SER A 734 9.35 10.45 -25.25
CA SER A 734 10.45 11.41 -25.32
C SER A 734 11.04 11.65 -23.94
N ARG A 735 12.35 11.89 -23.90
CA ARG A 735 13.09 12.23 -22.67
C ARG A 735 14.13 13.30 -22.97
N ALA A 736 14.12 14.35 -22.19
CA ALA A 736 15.13 15.39 -22.27
C ALA A 736 16.54 14.84 -21.97
N SER A 737 16.63 13.89 -21.02
CA SER A 737 17.89 13.27 -20.63
C SER A 737 18.59 12.48 -21.74
N ASP A 738 17.87 12.06 -22.80
CA ASP A 738 18.47 11.22 -23.84
C ASP A 738 19.52 11.96 -24.68
N SER A 739 19.52 13.28 -24.65
CA SER A 739 20.52 14.10 -25.34
C SER A 739 21.95 13.98 -24.75
N GLN A 740 22.07 13.47 -23.55
CA GLN A 740 23.37 13.24 -22.89
C GLN A 740 24.00 11.89 -23.26
N TYR A 741 23.23 10.97 -23.85
CA TYR A 741 23.70 9.64 -24.17
C TYR A 741 24.28 9.59 -25.58
N GLU A 742 25.50 9.09 -25.69
CA GLU A 742 26.23 8.95 -26.94
C GLU A 742 25.65 7.80 -27.79
N TYR A 743 25.33 6.69 -27.14
CA TYR A 743 24.87 5.47 -27.81
C TYR A 743 23.37 5.26 -27.69
N ASP A 744 22.75 4.76 -28.77
CA ASP A 744 21.30 4.49 -28.81
C ASP A 744 20.82 3.46 -27.80
N TYR A 745 21.67 2.50 -27.42
CA TYR A 745 21.32 1.47 -26.43
C TYR A 745 21.17 2.04 -25.02
N GLN A 746 21.76 3.20 -24.72
CA GLN A 746 21.66 3.89 -23.43
C GLN A 746 20.36 4.71 -23.30
N ARG A 747 19.72 5.08 -24.42
CA ARG A 747 18.56 5.97 -24.43
C ARG A 747 17.35 5.36 -23.73
N ARG A 748 16.61 6.21 -23.04
CA ARG A 748 15.38 5.87 -22.33
C ARG A 748 14.15 5.91 -23.24
N THR A 749 14.14 6.74 -24.27
CA THR A 749 13.07 6.79 -25.29
C THR A 749 12.91 5.44 -25.97
N GLY A 750 11.65 4.99 -26.09
CA GLY A 750 11.30 3.67 -26.61
C GLY A 750 11.41 2.53 -25.58
N ARG A 751 11.84 2.84 -24.34
CA ARG A 751 11.95 1.85 -23.27
C ARG A 751 10.80 1.99 -22.29
N PRO A 752 10.49 0.91 -21.52
CA PRO A 752 9.52 1.01 -20.42
C PRO A 752 9.88 2.11 -19.41
N LEU A 753 8.86 2.71 -18.77
CA LEU A 753 9.09 3.75 -17.75
C LEU A 753 9.86 3.23 -16.55
N ASP A 754 9.76 1.95 -16.28
CA ASP A 754 10.44 1.20 -15.23
C ASP A 754 11.64 0.37 -15.75
N ALA A 755 12.27 0.84 -16.82
CA ALA A 755 13.44 0.21 -17.40
C ALA A 755 14.60 0.19 -16.40
N ILE A 756 15.19 -0.98 -16.22
CA ILE A 756 16.45 -1.17 -15.49
C ILE A 756 17.59 -1.09 -16.50
N PHE A 757 18.57 -0.27 -16.19
CA PHE A 757 19.82 -0.17 -16.94
C PHE A 757 20.99 -0.59 -16.06
N GLY A 758 22.02 -1.12 -16.66
CA GLY A 758 23.22 -1.56 -15.98
C GLY A 758 24.16 -2.29 -16.92
N LEU A 759 25.24 -2.78 -16.38
CA LEU A 759 26.28 -3.47 -17.10
C LEU A 759 25.92 -4.95 -17.39
N ARG A 760 26.49 -5.51 -18.44
CA ARG A 760 26.42 -6.96 -18.68
C ARG A 760 27.63 -7.65 -18.09
N SER A 761 27.41 -8.64 -17.23
CA SER A 761 28.47 -9.46 -16.68
C SER A 761 29.01 -10.48 -17.71
N ASP A 762 30.29 -10.78 -17.61
CA ASP A 762 30.99 -11.80 -18.39
C ASP A 762 31.70 -12.81 -17.46
N GLY A 763 31.12 -13.04 -16.27
CA GLY A 763 31.68 -13.91 -15.26
C GLY A 763 32.61 -13.16 -14.28
N PHE A 764 33.62 -13.86 -13.77
CA PHE A 764 34.62 -13.30 -12.88
C PHE A 764 35.97 -13.25 -13.57
N PHE A 765 36.83 -12.31 -13.19
CA PHE A 765 38.23 -12.36 -13.54
C PHE A 765 38.89 -13.61 -12.94
N MET A 766 39.50 -14.42 -13.79
CA MET A 766 40.03 -15.71 -13.37
C MET A 766 41.44 -15.60 -12.76
N ASP A 767 42.28 -14.70 -13.29
CA ASP A 767 43.64 -14.42 -12.83
C ASP A 767 44.11 -13.05 -13.34
N GLU A 768 45.33 -12.67 -12.97
CA GLU A 768 45.95 -11.40 -13.42
C GLU A 768 46.18 -11.34 -14.94
N THR A 769 46.31 -12.49 -15.60
CA THR A 769 46.46 -12.56 -17.07
C THR A 769 45.14 -12.26 -17.74
N ASP A 770 44.03 -12.74 -17.19
CA ASP A 770 42.69 -12.45 -17.65
C ASP A 770 42.36 -10.94 -17.48
N ILE A 771 42.78 -10.36 -16.35
CA ILE A 771 42.64 -8.90 -16.14
C ILE A 771 43.43 -8.12 -17.19
N ALA A 772 44.72 -8.49 -17.41
CA ALA A 772 45.57 -7.79 -18.37
C ALA A 772 45.11 -7.88 -19.84
N ASN A 773 44.36 -8.95 -20.18
CA ASN A 773 43.83 -9.16 -21.52
C ASN A 773 42.37 -8.71 -21.71
N SER A 774 41.73 -8.17 -20.67
CA SER A 774 40.35 -7.70 -20.69
C SER A 774 40.29 -6.18 -20.86
N PRO A 775 39.15 -5.60 -21.28
CA PRO A 775 38.92 -4.17 -21.27
C PRO A 775 39.16 -3.57 -19.87
N ASP A 776 39.70 -2.38 -19.82
CA ASP A 776 39.99 -1.67 -18.58
C ASP A 776 38.74 -1.33 -17.78
N GLN A 777 38.57 -1.84 -16.57
CA GLN A 777 37.51 -1.56 -15.60
C GLN A 777 37.95 -0.63 -14.45
N SER A 778 39.15 -0.06 -14.52
CA SER A 778 39.70 0.78 -13.44
C SER A 778 38.82 1.98 -13.08
N THR A 779 38.05 2.49 -14.04
CA THR A 779 37.07 3.57 -13.83
C THR A 779 35.91 3.18 -12.92
N LEU A 780 35.60 1.89 -12.80
CA LEU A 780 34.53 1.34 -11.98
C LEU A 780 35.02 0.92 -10.57
N ALA A 781 36.32 0.77 -10.40
CA ALA A 781 36.93 0.23 -9.19
C ALA A 781 37.99 1.17 -8.64
N SER A 782 37.72 1.85 -7.55
CA SER A 782 38.63 2.84 -6.94
C SER A 782 39.96 2.27 -6.48
N GLY A 783 40.10 0.95 -6.38
CA GLY A 783 41.34 0.22 -6.02
C GLY A 783 41.88 -0.72 -7.11
N GLY A 784 41.35 -0.62 -8.35
CA GLY A 784 41.60 -1.61 -9.41
C GLY A 784 40.80 -2.89 -9.19
N VAL A 785 40.66 -3.69 -10.23
CA VAL A 785 40.02 -5.01 -10.18
C VAL A 785 41.04 -6.08 -9.81
N LYS A 786 40.55 -7.16 -9.22
CA LYS A 786 41.38 -8.32 -8.80
C LYS A 786 40.72 -9.62 -9.27
N PRO A 787 41.46 -10.75 -9.33
CA PRO A 787 40.83 -12.05 -9.59
C PRO A 787 39.69 -12.32 -8.64
N GLY A 788 38.56 -12.78 -9.18
CA GLY A 788 37.30 -12.99 -8.49
C GLY A 788 36.38 -11.80 -8.44
N ASP A 789 36.76 -10.63 -8.94
CA ASP A 789 35.84 -9.52 -9.17
C ASP A 789 34.97 -9.76 -10.42
N ILE A 790 33.80 -9.18 -10.47
CA ILE A 790 32.89 -9.31 -11.61
C ILE A 790 33.51 -8.60 -12.82
N LYS A 791 33.64 -9.35 -13.92
CA LYS A 791 34.05 -8.88 -15.23
C LYS A 791 32.84 -8.41 -16.02
N TYR A 792 32.92 -7.24 -16.64
CA TYR A 792 31.85 -6.67 -17.44
C TYR A 792 32.23 -6.57 -18.91
N LYS A 793 31.21 -6.55 -19.78
CA LYS A 793 31.36 -6.42 -21.21
C LYS A 793 31.54 -4.96 -21.61
N ASP A 794 32.59 -4.68 -22.38
CA ASP A 794 32.75 -3.47 -23.14
C ASP A 794 31.74 -3.49 -24.30
N GLN A 795 30.70 -2.67 -24.19
CA GLN A 795 29.57 -2.68 -25.11
C GLN A 795 29.79 -1.83 -26.36
N ASN A 796 30.65 -0.81 -26.25
CA ASN A 796 31.01 0.09 -27.34
C ASN A 796 32.32 -0.27 -28.02
N SER A 797 33.08 -1.23 -27.48
CA SER A 797 34.37 -1.72 -27.98
C SER A 797 35.46 -0.64 -28.00
N ASP A 798 35.47 0.28 -27.03
CA ASP A 798 36.51 1.29 -26.89
C ASP A 798 37.69 0.86 -26.01
N GLY A 799 37.64 -0.35 -25.46
CA GLY A 799 38.68 -0.93 -24.60
C GLY A 799 38.55 -0.55 -23.12
N ILE A 800 37.50 0.19 -22.74
CA ILE A 800 37.24 0.64 -21.37
C ILE A 800 35.81 0.26 -21.00
N VAL A 801 35.61 -0.32 -19.84
CA VAL A 801 34.26 -0.53 -19.29
C VAL A 801 33.91 0.59 -18.32
N ASP A 802 32.90 1.36 -18.68
CA ASP A 802 32.42 2.47 -17.87
C ASP A 802 30.88 2.64 -17.94
N THR A 803 30.36 3.79 -17.56
CA THR A 803 28.91 4.07 -17.59
C THR A 803 28.35 4.15 -19.02
N ARG A 804 29.22 4.26 -20.05
CA ARG A 804 28.80 4.23 -21.47
C ARG A 804 28.43 2.82 -21.93
N ASP A 805 28.80 1.78 -21.16
CA ASP A 805 28.47 0.39 -21.46
C ASP A 805 27.15 -0.08 -20.82
N GLU A 806 26.48 0.80 -20.07
CA GLU A 806 25.19 0.46 -19.49
C GLU A 806 24.12 0.26 -20.56
N VAL A 807 23.43 -0.87 -20.50
CA VAL A 807 22.38 -1.27 -21.44
C VAL A 807 21.05 -1.53 -20.74
N TYR A 808 19.97 -1.60 -21.49
CA TYR A 808 18.68 -2.02 -20.98
C TYR A 808 18.71 -3.51 -20.59
N LEU A 809 18.45 -3.82 -19.31
CA LEU A 809 18.46 -5.17 -18.73
C LEU A 809 17.05 -5.75 -18.53
N GLY A 810 16.03 -4.93 -18.41
CA GLY A 810 14.66 -5.38 -18.18
C GLY A 810 13.77 -4.33 -17.52
N ARG A 811 12.57 -4.74 -17.13
CA ARG A 811 11.60 -3.90 -16.40
C ARG A 811 11.68 -4.14 -14.89
N GLY A 812 11.73 -3.07 -14.11
CA GLY A 812 11.76 -3.12 -12.64
C GLY A 812 10.42 -3.40 -11.97
N GLY A 813 9.32 -3.24 -12.69
CA GLY A 813 7.98 -3.47 -12.16
C GLY A 813 7.54 -2.48 -11.07
N TRP A 814 8.21 -1.34 -10.90
CA TRP A 814 7.78 -0.32 -9.92
C TRP A 814 6.43 0.31 -10.30
N SER A 815 6.03 0.28 -11.56
CA SER A 815 4.67 0.62 -12.01
C SER A 815 3.73 -0.59 -12.01
N GLY A 816 4.13 -1.71 -11.40
CA GLY A 816 3.43 -3.00 -11.38
C GLY A 816 3.91 -3.96 -12.45
N ALA A 817 3.73 -5.28 -12.23
CA ALA A 817 4.09 -6.30 -13.20
C ALA A 817 3.31 -6.10 -14.52
N PRO A 818 3.96 -6.31 -15.69
CA PRO A 818 3.30 -6.15 -16.99
C PRO A 818 2.06 -6.99 -17.17
N LEU A 819 2.09 -8.22 -16.68
CA LEU A 819 0.95 -9.14 -16.67
C LEU A 819 0.59 -9.47 -15.24
N THR A 820 -0.67 -9.24 -14.89
CA THR A 820 -1.24 -9.71 -13.63
C THR A 820 -2.49 -10.53 -13.90
N LEU A 821 -2.62 -11.62 -13.17
CA LEU A 821 -3.74 -12.53 -13.24
C LEU A 821 -4.38 -12.69 -11.85
N GLY A 822 -5.69 -12.73 -11.80
CA GLY A 822 -6.47 -13.07 -10.62
C GLY A 822 -7.33 -14.30 -10.92
N VAL A 823 -7.34 -15.25 -10.02
CA VAL A 823 -8.21 -16.43 -10.12
C VAL A 823 -9.00 -16.57 -8.84
N ASN A 824 -10.32 -16.66 -8.93
CA ASN A 824 -11.16 -16.92 -7.77
C ASN A 824 -12.10 -18.08 -8.01
N LEU A 825 -12.25 -18.94 -7.02
CA LEU A 825 -13.10 -20.10 -7.05
C LEU A 825 -14.05 -20.06 -5.86
N THR A 826 -15.34 -20.22 -6.12
CA THR A 826 -16.34 -20.45 -5.09
C THR A 826 -17.09 -21.75 -5.36
N ALA A 827 -17.18 -22.60 -4.35
CA ALA A 827 -18.02 -23.81 -4.39
C ALA A 827 -19.00 -23.78 -3.22
N LYS A 828 -20.30 -23.78 -3.50
CA LYS A 828 -21.36 -23.76 -2.50
C LYS A 828 -22.15 -25.06 -2.53
N TRP A 829 -22.09 -25.79 -1.39
CA TRP A 829 -22.85 -27.01 -1.20
C TRP A 829 -23.73 -26.92 0.03
N LYS A 830 -25.04 -26.74 -0.16
CA LYS A 830 -25.95 -26.45 0.97
C LYS A 830 -25.44 -25.26 1.81
N ASN A 831 -25.12 -25.52 3.05
CA ASN A 831 -24.66 -24.54 4.04
C ASN A 831 -23.13 -24.36 4.07
N LEU A 832 -22.39 -25.15 3.31
CA LEU A 832 -20.93 -25.06 3.22
C LEU A 832 -20.54 -24.24 1.99
N THR A 833 -19.64 -23.30 2.19
CA THR A 833 -19.04 -22.51 1.11
C THR A 833 -17.52 -22.62 1.19
N PHE A 834 -16.90 -23.02 0.11
CA PHE A 834 -15.47 -22.97 -0.13
C PHE A 834 -15.16 -21.78 -1.03
N PHE A 835 -14.14 -21.01 -0.68
CA PHE A 835 -13.62 -19.92 -1.48
C PHE A 835 -12.10 -19.98 -1.55
N ALA A 836 -11.52 -19.76 -2.73
CA ALA A 836 -10.08 -19.65 -2.92
C ALA A 836 -9.77 -18.48 -3.87
N LEU A 837 -8.67 -17.81 -3.63
CA LEU A 837 -8.19 -16.65 -4.39
C LEU A 837 -6.69 -16.78 -4.64
N GLY A 838 -6.30 -16.67 -5.91
CA GLY A 838 -4.91 -16.64 -6.35
C GLY A 838 -4.58 -15.39 -7.13
N THR A 839 -3.33 -14.93 -7.04
CA THR A 839 -2.78 -13.78 -7.77
C THR A 839 -1.50 -14.17 -8.48
N GLY A 840 -1.40 -13.92 -9.78
CA GLY A 840 -0.20 -14.10 -10.59
C GLY A 840 0.38 -12.75 -11.02
N ARG A 841 1.70 -12.60 -10.98
CA ARG A 841 2.43 -11.40 -11.42
C ARG A 841 3.62 -11.83 -12.25
N PHE A 842 3.74 -11.34 -13.49
CA PHE A 842 4.71 -11.84 -14.46
C PHE A 842 5.33 -10.71 -15.30
N GLY A 843 6.60 -10.91 -15.69
CA GLY A 843 7.34 -10.06 -16.63
C GLY A 843 8.07 -8.88 -15.98
N ALA A 844 8.21 -8.87 -14.66
CA ALA A 844 9.04 -7.89 -13.95
C ALA A 844 10.30 -8.54 -13.38
N LYS A 845 11.32 -7.71 -13.16
CA LYS A 845 12.61 -8.09 -12.59
C LYS A 845 12.93 -7.18 -11.41
N ALA A 846 13.83 -7.63 -10.54
CA ALA A 846 14.39 -6.83 -9.46
C ALA A 846 15.89 -7.08 -9.35
N MET A 847 16.58 -6.19 -8.61
CA MET A 847 18.02 -6.26 -8.36
C MET A 847 18.27 -6.71 -6.93
N LYS A 848 19.19 -7.66 -6.74
CA LYS A 848 19.59 -8.16 -5.42
C LYS A 848 20.46 -7.17 -4.65
N ASN A 849 21.19 -6.30 -5.34
CA ASN A 849 22.08 -5.29 -4.76
C ASN A 849 21.37 -4.01 -4.32
N THR A 850 20.02 -3.96 -4.35
CA THR A 850 19.24 -2.80 -3.89
C THR A 850 19.12 -2.74 -2.36
N ASN A 851 18.70 -1.59 -1.83
CA ASN A 851 18.48 -1.37 -0.40
C ASN A 851 17.54 -2.40 0.26
N SER A 852 16.60 -2.99 -0.50
CA SER A 852 15.70 -4.04 0.03
C SER A 852 16.41 -5.34 0.38
N TYR A 853 17.56 -5.61 -0.24
CA TYR A 853 18.36 -6.82 -0.04
C TYR A 853 19.83 -6.50 0.25
N GLY A 854 20.24 -5.25 0.29
CA GLY A 854 21.63 -4.80 0.38
C GLY A 854 22.40 -5.44 1.52
N ASN A 855 21.81 -5.48 2.71
CA ASN A 855 22.44 -6.10 3.88
C ASN A 855 22.52 -7.64 3.83
N TYR A 856 22.00 -8.25 2.77
CA TYR A 856 22.05 -9.70 2.55
C TYR A 856 22.99 -10.08 1.41
N PHE A 857 22.91 -9.37 0.30
CA PHE A 857 23.74 -9.64 -0.88
C PHE A 857 24.99 -8.76 -0.97
N TRP A 858 24.95 -7.56 -0.43
CA TRP A 858 26.09 -6.66 -0.37
C TRP A 858 26.79 -6.81 0.98
N VAL A 859 27.90 -7.54 1.01
CA VAL A 859 28.61 -7.90 2.26
C VAL A 859 29.96 -7.20 2.44
N ASP A 860 30.44 -6.45 1.45
CA ASP A 860 31.71 -5.71 1.51
C ASP A 860 31.68 -4.66 2.62
N GLY A 861 32.68 -4.67 3.47
CA GLY A 861 32.76 -3.73 4.58
C GLY A 861 31.58 -3.78 5.55
N GLN A 862 30.73 -4.79 5.43
CA GLN A 862 29.55 -4.95 6.29
C GLN A 862 29.90 -5.58 7.63
N ASP A 863 29.05 -5.34 8.60
CA ASP A 863 29.23 -5.94 9.93
C ASP A 863 28.78 -7.42 9.99
N LYS A 864 28.03 -7.91 8.99
CA LYS A 864 27.45 -9.26 9.00
C LYS A 864 27.50 -9.91 7.62
N TYR A 865 27.80 -11.20 7.57
CA TYR A 865 27.82 -11.99 6.34
C TYR A 865 26.61 -12.92 6.29
N SER A 866 25.88 -12.90 5.17
CA SER A 866 24.81 -13.85 4.87
C SER A 866 25.38 -15.15 4.27
N GLU A 867 24.54 -16.19 4.18
CA GLU A 867 24.92 -17.48 3.61
C GLU A 867 25.37 -17.41 2.13
N VAL A 868 24.99 -16.37 1.39
CA VAL A 868 25.35 -16.21 -0.03
C VAL A 868 26.85 -16.20 -0.26
N VAL A 869 27.66 -15.78 0.74
CA VAL A 869 29.12 -15.77 0.65
C VAL A 869 29.74 -17.15 0.61
N ARG A 870 28.99 -18.21 0.91
CA ARG A 870 29.46 -19.59 0.74
C ARG A 870 29.72 -19.93 -0.72
N GLY A 871 29.02 -19.26 -1.65
CA GLY A 871 29.23 -19.36 -3.08
C GLY A 871 30.33 -18.45 -3.64
N ARG A 872 31.15 -17.82 -2.79
CA ARG A 872 32.18 -16.85 -3.20
C ARG A 872 33.25 -17.44 -4.06
N TRP A 873 33.86 -16.61 -4.88
CA TRP A 873 34.99 -16.95 -5.69
C TRP A 873 36.25 -17.11 -4.81
N THR A 874 36.97 -18.22 -5.00
CA THR A 874 38.34 -18.50 -4.53
C THR A 874 39.06 -19.21 -5.65
N GLU A 875 40.36 -19.37 -5.57
CA GLU A 875 41.15 -20.11 -6.57
C GLU A 875 40.65 -21.57 -6.74
N GLU A 876 40.13 -22.17 -5.65
CA GLU A 876 39.58 -23.52 -5.66
C GLU A 876 38.16 -23.61 -6.19
N THR A 877 37.39 -22.52 -6.07
CA THR A 877 35.95 -22.50 -6.46
C THR A 877 35.68 -21.72 -7.72
N LYS A 878 36.69 -21.17 -8.38
CA LYS A 878 36.54 -20.22 -9.51
C LYS A 878 35.62 -20.69 -10.63
N ASP A 879 35.56 -22.00 -10.89
CA ASP A 879 34.75 -22.59 -11.97
C ASP A 879 33.25 -22.74 -11.60
N VAL A 880 32.91 -22.63 -10.30
CA VAL A 880 31.54 -22.84 -9.78
C VAL A 880 31.04 -21.70 -8.92
N ALA A 881 31.84 -20.67 -8.74
CA ALA A 881 31.50 -19.53 -7.91
C ALA A 881 30.21 -18.83 -8.41
N THR A 882 29.37 -18.46 -7.47
CA THR A 882 28.09 -17.73 -7.70
C THR A 882 28.08 -16.36 -7.04
N PHE A 883 29.16 -15.99 -6.36
CA PHE A 883 29.35 -14.75 -5.64
C PHE A 883 30.79 -14.26 -5.85
N PRO A 884 31.05 -12.95 -5.93
CA PRO A 884 32.39 -12.42 -6.13
C PRO A 884 33.31 -12.74 -4.93
N ARG A 885 34.61 -12.50 -5.08
CA ARG A 885 35.57 -12.61 -3.98
C ARG A 885 35.19 -11.73 -2.82
N LEU A 886 35.52 -12.14 -1.61
CA LEU A 886 35.32 -11.31 -0.43
C LEU A 886 36.42 -10.26 -0.29
N THR A 887 36.01 -9.08 0.20
CA THR A 887 36.87 -7.94 0.53
C THR A 887 36.44 -7.26 1.81
N THR A 888 37.32 -6.61 2.52
CA THR A 888 37.04 -5.80 3.70
C THR A 888 36.73 -4.34 3.33
N GLY A 889 37.02 -3.96 2.10
CA GLY A 889 36.76 -2.63 1.56
C GLY A 889 35.38 -2.52 0.89
N THR A 890 35.14 -1.38 0.29
CA THR A 890 34.02 -1.20 -0.63
C THR A 890 34.45 -1.62 -2.03
N SER A 891 33.76 -2.59 -2.60
CA SER A 891 33.98 -2.99 -3.99
C SER A 891 32.94 -2.33 -4.90
N ASP A 892 33.20 -1.10 -5.34
CA ASP A 892 32.30 -0.39 -6.25
C ASP A 892 32.07 -1.14 -7.55
N ASN A 893 33.02 -1.97 -7.99
CA ASN A 893 32.90 -2.81 -9.16
C ASN A 893 31.85 -3.91 -9.00
N ASN A 894 31.92 -4.68 -7.91
CA ASN A 894 31.12 -5.91 -7.73
C ASN A 894 29.62 -5.62 -7.48
N TYR A 895 29.27 -4.44 -6.95
CA TYR A 895 27.90 -4.12 -6.57
C TYR A 895 27.20 -3.12 -7.49
N ARG A 896 27.76 -2.90 -8.71
CA ARG A 896 27.08 -2.11 -9.73
C ARG A 896 25.84 -2.80 -10.25
N ASP A 897 24.87 -1.97 -10.67
CA ASP A 897 23.69 -2.46 -11.36
C ASP A 897 24.11 -3.23 -12.62
N SER A 898 23.80 -4.51 -12.61
CA SER A 898 24.21 -5.43 -13.67
C SER A 898 23.25 -6.62 -13.76
N ASP A 899 23.31 -7.35 -14.84
CA ASP A 899 22.53 -8.58 -15.01
C ASP A 899 22.97 -9.68 -14.03
N PHE A 900 24.15 -9.58 -13.41
CA PHE A 900 24.59 -10.49 -12.34
C PHE A 900 23.64 -10.45 -11.13
N TRP A 901 23.16 -9.27 -10.76
CA TRP A 901 22.26 -9.10 -9.63
C TRP A 901 20.77 -9.16 -9.99
N LEU A 902 20.47 -9.29 -11.29
CA LEU A 902 19.11 -9.26 -11.78
C LEU A 902 18.42 -10.61 -11.61
N PHE A 903 17.17 -10.60 -11.08
CA PHE A 903 16.35 -11.79 -10.95
C PHE A 903 14.91 -11.55 -11.37
N SER A 904 14.17 -12.61 -11.74
CA SER A 904 12.75 -12.53 -12.06
C SER A 904 11.89 -12.46 -10.82
N THR A 905 10.90 -11.58 -10.81
CA THR A 905 9.88 -11.51 -9.75
C THR A 905 8.60 -12.26 -10.12
N ASP A 906 8.64 -13.07 -11.17
CA ASP A 906 7.51 -13.88 -11.64
C ASP A 906 7.04 -14.83 -10.54
N ARG A 907 5.74 -14.75 -10.21
CA ARG A 907 5.15 -15.57 -9.16
C ARG A 907 3.66 -15.75 -9.31
N PHE A 908 3.16 -16.82 -8.73
CA PHE A 908 1.75 -17.03 -8.45
C PHE A 908 1.57 -17.30 -6.96
N ASP A 909 0.75 -16.49 -6.31
CA ASP A 909 0.47 -16.57 -4.88
C ASP A 909 -0.93 -17.16 -4.67
N LEU A 910 -1.05 -18.21 -3.85
CA LEU A 910 -2.33 -18.61 -3.26
C LEU A 910 -2.63 -17.65 -2.12
N ALA A 911 -3.25 -16.53 -2.48
CA ALA A 911 -3.42 -15.39 -1.60
C ALA A 911 -4.37 -15.68 -0.45
N LYS A 912 -5.44 -16.49 -0.72
CA LYS A 912 -6.46 -16.77 0.31
C LYS A 912 -7.22 -18.07 0.03
N VAL A 913 -7.54 -18.77 1.11
CA VAL A 913 -8.51 -19.86 1.11
C VAL A 913 -9.44 -19.68 2.31
N GLN A 914 -10.75 -19.85 2.13
CA GLN A 914 -11.73 -19.79 3.21
C GLN A 914 -12.75 -20.92 3.06
N VAL A 915 -13.08 -21.56 4.19
CA VAL A 915 -14.19 -22.51 4.32
C VAL A 915 -15.18 -21.94 5.32
N SER A 916 -16.43 -21.75 4.92
CA SER A 916 -17.49 -21.16 5.75
C SER A 916 -18.65 -22.13 5.87
N TYR A 917 -19.20 -22.25 7.07
CA TYR A 917 -20.39 -23.04 7.36
C TYR A 917 -21.48 -22.17 7.98
N GLN A 918 -22.65 -22.12 7.37
CA GLN A 918 -23.83 -21.44 7.87
C GLN A 918 -24.72 -22.44 8.60
N PHE A 919 -24.92 -22.27 9.89
CA PHE A 919 -25.75 -23.18 10.69
C PHE A 919 -27.21 -23.05 10.25
N PRO A 920 -27.91 -24.18 10.03
CA PRO A 920 -29.35 -24.17 9.66
C PRO A 920 -30.18 -23.49 10.76
N ALA A 921 -31.18 -22.69 10.37
CA ALA A 921 -32.06 -21.98 11.30
C ALA A 921 -32.75 -22.93 12.32
N ARG A 922 -33.03 -24.16 11.92
CA ARG A 922 -33.60 -25.21 12.81
C ARG A 922 -32.73 -25.58 14.01
N MET A 923 -31.39 -25.35 13.91
CA MET A 923 -30.43 -25.60 15.00
C MET A 923 -30.36 -24.41 15.97
N LEU A 924 -30.77 -23.24 15.56
CA LEU A 924 -30.74 -22.01 16.37
C LEU A 924 -31.97 -21.86 17.25
N GLY A 925 -33.01 -22.70 17.03
CA GLY A 925 -34.26 -22.63 17.77
C GLY A 925 -35.03 -21.32 17.53
N LYS A 926 -35.91 -20.95 18.49
CA LYS A 926 -36.65 -19.68 18.47
C LYS A 926 -35.93 -18.58 19.25
N GLY A 927 -34.58 -18.69 19.36
CA GLY A 927 -33.77 -17.72 20.09
C GLY A 927 -33.64 -16.37 19.34
N PHE A 928 -32.95 -15.43 19.97
CA PHE A 928 -32.71 -14.09 19.43
C PHE A 928 -31.68 -14.06 18.28
N ILE A 929 -30.91 -15.16 18.09
CA ILE A 929 -29.96 -15.29 16.96
C ILE A 929 -30.74 -15.81 15.74
N LYS A 930 -30.80 -15.00 14.69
CA LYS A 930 -31.48 -15.31 13.41
C LYS A 930 -30.59 -16.13 12.48
N GLU A 931 -29.30 -15.77 12.44
CA GLU A 931 -28.32 -16.50 11.65
C GLU A 931 -27.02 -16.64 12.44
N PHE A 932 -26.37 -17.77 12.28
CA PHE A 932 -25.06 -18.05 12.86
C PHE A 932 -24.19 -18.79 11.85
N GLY A 933 -22.95 -18.35 11.69
CA GLY A 933 -21.98 -18.96 10.82
C GLY A 933 -20.59 -18.98 11.45
N ALA A 934 -19.79 -19.96 11.05
CA ALA A 934 -18.39 -20.06 11.41
C ALA A 934 -17.55 -20.25 10.15
N TYR A 935 -16.32 -19.78 10.17
CA TYR A 935 -15.38 -19.95 9.05
C TYR A 935 -13.94 -20.04 9.52
N VAL A 936 -13.16 -20.78 8.74
CA VAL A 936 -11.70 -20.86 8.87
C VAL A 936 -11.10 -20.32 7.58
N ASN A 937 -10.08 -19.51 7.69
CA ASN A 937 -9.37 -19.03 6.52
C ASN A 937 -7.85 -18.94 6.73
N GLY A 938 -7.13 -18.93 5.62
CA GLY A 938 -5.71 -18.72 5.55
C GLY A 938 -5.35 -17.72 4.48
N PHE A 939 -4.32 -16.92 4.74
CA PHE A 939 -3.82 -15.86 3.87
C PHE A 939 -2.35 -16.07 3.54
N ASN A 940 -1.93 -15.66 2.35
CA ASN A 940 -0.56 -15.76 1.86
C ASN A 940 0.03 -17.17 2.01
N LEU A 941 -0.79 -18.19 1.70
CA LEU A 941 -0.53 -19.57 2.05
C LEU A 941 0.64 -20.18 1.28
N LEU A 942 0.77 -19.85 0.00
CA LEU A 942 1.76 -20.44 -0.89
C LEU A 942 2.20 -19.42 -1.94
N THR A 943 3.51 -19.34 -2.15
CA THR A 943 4.13 -18.63 -3.27
C THR A 943 4.78 -19.66 -4.20
N ILE A 944 4.39 -19.67 -5.47
CA ILE A 944 4.98 -20.50 -6.53
C ILE A 944 5.81 -19.54 -7.39
N ALA A 945 7.13 -19.65 -7.30
CA ALA A 945 8.09 -18.82 -8.03
C ALA A 945 9.42 -19.56 -8.15
N LYS A 946 10.21 -19.24 -9.19
CA LYS A 946 11.59 -19.74 -9.33
C LYS A 946 12.47 -19.19 -8.20
N GLU A 947 12.35 -17.90 -7.93
CA GLU A 947 13.13 -17.16 -6.94
C GLU A 947 12.34 -16.99 -5.62
N ARG A 948 11.61 -18.03 -5.21
CA ARG A 948 10.76 -18.00 -4.03
C ARG A 948 11.51 -17.60 -2.77
N ASP A 949 12.72 -18.16 -2.59
CA ASP A 949 13.51 -17.96 -1.37
C ASP A 949 13.91 -16.50 -1.19
N ILE A 950 14.14 -15.76 -2.29
CA ILE A 950 14.40 -14.32 -2.28
C ILE A 950 13.09 -13.52 -2.11
N LEU A 951 12.04 -13.93 -2.82
CA LEU A 951 10.76 -13.20 -2.83
C LEU A 951 10.00 -13.29 -1.49
N GLU A 952 10.23 -14.30 -0.69
CA GLU A 952 9.65 -14.43 0.65
C GLU A 952 10.49 -13.76 1.76
N LEU A 953 11.73 -13.34 1.46
CA LEU A 953 12.58 -12.60 2.40
C LEU A 953 12.09 -11.15 2.60
N ASN A 954 12.32 -10.67 3.82
CA ASN A 954 12.23 -9.28 4.20
C ASN A 954 13.48 -8.94 5.02
N VAL A 955 14.48 -8.34 4.38
CA VAL A 955 15.75 -7.99 5.05
C VAL A 955 15.61 -6.62 5.71
N GLY A 956 16.06 -6.49 6.95
CA GLY A 956 15.96 -5.25 7.71
C GLY A 956 14.53 -4.82 8.08
N SER A 957 13.55 -5.71 7.94
CA SER A 957 12.14 -5.48 8.29
C SER A 957 11.49 -6.74 8.86
N ALA A 958 10.34 -6.63 9.50
CA ALA A 958 9.59 -7.79 9.99
C ALA A 958 9.30 -8.77 8.83
N PRO A 959 9.40 -10.09 9.06
CA PRO A 959 9.23 -11.09 8.01
C PRO A 959 7.81 -11.07 7.43
N GLN A 960 7.68 -11.48 6.19
CA GLN A 960 6.37 -11.78 5.60
C GLN A 960 5.71 -12.92 6.37
N THR A 961 4.38 -12.88 6.54
CA THR A 961 3.67 -13.87 7.34
C THR A 961 2.59 -14.60 6.54
N ARG A 962 2.33 -15.86 6.90
CA ARG A 962 1.08 -16.56 6.67
C ARG A 962 0.14 -16.25 7.83
N PHE A 963 -1.12 -16.01 7.53
CA PHE A 963 -2.11 -15.73 8.56
C PHE A 963 -3.20 -16.80 8.53
N TYR A 964 -3.48 -17.42 9.68
CA TYR A 964 -4.53 -18.42 9.85
C TYR A 964 -5.56 -17.89 10.85
N ASN A 965 -6.83 -17.94 10.51
CA ASN A 965 -7.87 -17.31 11.29
C ASN A 965 -9.13 -18.21 11.43
N LEU A 966 -9.71 -18.19 12.60
CA LEU A 966 -11.04 -18.72 12.93
C LEU A 966 -11.98 -17.54 13.16
N GLY A 967 -13.11 -17.52 12.48
CA GLY A 967 -14.10 -16.46 12.62
C GLY A 967 -15.51 -17.00 12.86
N VAL A 968 -16.30 -16.23 13.57
CA VAL A 968 -17.73 -16.46 13.77
C VAL A 968 -18.54 -15.23 13.38
N LYS A 969 -19.75 -15.43 12.91
CA LYS A 969 -20.70 -14.39 12.52
C LYS A 969 -22.07 -14.71 13.11
N ALA A 970 -22.72 -13.75 13.72
CA ALA A 970 -24.08 -13.89 14.25
C ALA A 970 -24.95 -12.71 13.84
N LEU A 971 -26.16 -12.96 13.37
CA LEU A 971 -27.21 -11.96 13.05
C LEU A 971 -28.33 -12.07 14.08
N PHE A 972 -28.70 -10.93 14.67
CA PHE A 972 -29.76 -10.78 15.65
C PHE A 972 -30.94 -10.00 15.12
#